data_97dadef4bb57571c2a9e7a0347d0b61e
#
_entry.id   97dadef4bb57571c2a9e7a0347d0b61e
#
_cell.length_a   1.000
_cell.length_b   1.000
_cell.length_c   1.000
_cell.angle_alpha   90.00
_cell.angle_beta   90.00
_cell.angle_gamma   90.00
#
_symmetry.space_group_name_H-M   'P 1'
#
loop_
_entity.id
_entity.type
_entity.pdbx_description
1 polymer ?
#
loop_
_entity_poly.entity_id
_entity_poly.type
_entity_poly.pdbx_seq_one_letter_code
_entity_poly.pdbx_strand_id
1 'polypeptide(L)'
;MELSEEIPELKRSGILQSTSKRVRMIFSVMASPNRIDILRILNSKGPLTYSELKSLAGFKSKKESGKFAYHLRKLLRQSLVALNKSERRYTITNLGKLVLSLARQIEERSIIESGKMYVRTSHASIEEFNSHKIIQSLVREGSLPLELAQKITEEVENRIYKYQITYLTGSLIRELVNSVLLEHGHEEYRNKLARLGLPVYDVQEMISNLDIVNNGAEGLLFNTGQTVFAEHLLTNLLPKDVADSHLSGDLHITNPGTWSMIPDTIFVNIKELIEDGIDLGGKYLDVSRIPASKQLDEITSSLSIIISLLSKEASQEIVLDGLVQLFSKHSKSLPELEQKITAAFATASTTSKYNKTSTNVSIRLQLGSDTKIINSIINAYKNYTKITPIPKIGLIIDYDKGKITDVSESVSEIISLGGKVMFAEGQTSSHGITNGSTKSTGLLSILLQSVSINLPRLAFESNKDETYFRARLALLMKPALSSMTLRKKDISDLTRRGLNPILAKNTQYMQRSSVTLVVNLVGLKEAVFNILGFKDNKEGRGILHKVIETAVDVAAKKGKELDVPVAICMTETEGSHRFATLDGEKYGKNSVLNSMEGDSYSEGVVINASEILDYTNKSESISECNKFSKLLNGGLLVTLQIDKDANVDEIKKSIEKASTLTSSFKPVKKIAICGECGFKDEPFETKCPRCKSPYVV
;
A
#
# COMPACT_ATOMS: atom_id res chain seq x y z
N MET A 1 1.27 -57.69 -26.83
CA MET A 1 1.58 -59.13 -26.72
C MET A 1 3.01 -59.42 -27.12
N GLU A 2 3.96 -58.46 -27.09
CA GLU A 2 5.36 -58.59 -27.51
C GLU A 2 6.40 -58.49 -26.39
N LEU A 3 5.98 -58.36 -25.13
CA LEU A 3 6.87 -58.28 -23.98
C LEU A 3 7.15 -59.61 -23.27
N SER A 4 6.60 -60.72 -23.74
CA SER A 4 6.74 -62.01 -23.08
C SER A 4 7.84 -62.93 -23.69
N GLU A 5 8.39 -62.62 -24.87
CA GLU A 5 9.39 -63.43 -25.53
C GLU A 5 10.83 -62.99 -25.27
N GLU A 6 11.11 -61.72 -24.95
CA GLU A 6 12.47 -61.26 -24.62
C GLU A 6 12.94 -61.63 -23.20
N ILE A 7 12.07 -61.98 -22.28
CA ILE A 7 12.40 -62.27 -20.88
C ILE A 7 13.24 -63.56 -20.71
N PRO A 8 13.08 -64.62 -21.52
CA PRO A 8 13.87 -65.84 -21.41
C PRO A 8 15.35 -65.70 -21.88
N GLU A 9 15.60 -64.85 -22.89
CA GLU A 9 16.98 -64.64 -23.38
C GLU A 9 17.82 -63.76 -22.48
N LEU A 10 17.26 -62.72 -21.88
CA LEU A 10 17.91 -61.84 -20.90
C LEU A 10 18.20 -62.61 -19.59
N LYS A 11 17.45 -63.62 -19.21
CA LYS A 11 17.77 -64.52 -18.08
C LYS A 11 18.96 -65.42 -18.34
N ARG A 12 19.28 -65.74 -19.58
CA ARG A 12 20.45 -66.55 -19.96
C ARG A 12 21.77 -65.77 -19.98
N SER A 13 21.71 -64.42 -20.10
CA SER A 13 22.89 -63.57 -20.23
C SER A 13 23.62 -63.25 -18.91
N GLY A 14 23.20 -63.73 -17.75
CA GLY A 14 23.80 -63.43 -16.46
C GLY A 14 23.61 -61.97 -15.97
N ILE A 15 23.28 -61.08 -16.89
CA ILE A 15 23.07 -59.64 -16.61
C ILE A 15 21.80 -59.42 -15.79
N LEU A 16 20.73 -60.09 -16.09
CA LEU A 16 19.46 -60.03 -15.35
C LEU A 16 19.59 -60.63 -13.93
N GLN A 17 20.45 -61.65 -13.73
CA GLN A 17 20.67 -62.21 -12.39
C GLN A 17 21.47 -61.21 -11.50
N SER A 18 22.43 -60.49 -12.06
CA SER A 18 23.18 -59.46 -11.31
C SER A 18 22.34 -58.22 -11.01
N THR A 19 21.51 -57.75 -11.97
CA THR A 19 20.61 -56.61 -11.75
C THR A 19 19.47 -56.97 -10.80
N SER A 20 18.85 -58.14 -10.90
CA SER A 20 17.84 -58.62 -9.95
C SER A 20 18.38 -58.74 -8.52
N LYS A 21 19.64 -59.22 -8.35
CA LYS A 21 20.31 -59.26 -7.06
C LYS A 21 20.52 -57.89 -6.49
N ARG A 22 20.94 -56.91 -7.27
CA ARG A 22 21.14 -55.51 -6.86
C ARG A 22 19.81 -54.84 -6.49
N VAL A 23 18.77 -55.01 -7.27
CA VAL A 23 17.41 -54.49 -6.96
C VAL A 23 16.90 -55.06 -5.62
N ARG A 24 16.99 -56.39 -5.42
CA ARG A 24 16.63 -57.02 -4.14
C ARG A 24 17.40 -56.45 -2.95
N MET A 25 18.68 -56.13 -3.12
CA MET A 25 19.50 -55.55 -2.07
C MET A 25 19.10 -54.13 -1.75
N ILE A 26 18.74 -53.33 -2.75
CA ILE A 26 18.23 -51.94 -2.54
C ILE A 26 16.91 -51.97 -1.80
N PHE A 27 15.94 -52.81 -2.20
CA PHE A 27 14.68 -52.94 -1.49
C PHE A 27 14.83 -53.41 -0.04
N SER A 28 15.77 -54.37 0.20
CA SER A 28 16.11 -54.82 1.55
C SER A 28 16.68 -53.70 2.41
N VAL A 29 17.47 -52.78 1.81
CA VAL A 29 17.96 -51.61 2.52
C VAL A 29 16.86 -50.60 2.77
N MET A 30 15.89 -50.42 1.86
CA MET A 30 14.77 -49.49 2.01
C MET A 30 13.68 -49.98 2.96
N ALA A 31 13.66 -51.24 3.35
CA ALA A 31 12.70 -51.82 4.28
C ALA A 31 12.76 -51.23 5.71
N SER A 32 13.70 -50.35 6.01
CA SER A 32 13.86 -49.74 7.33
C SER A 32 13.47 -48.25 7.31
N PRO A 33 12.48 -47.82 8.12
CA PRO A 33 12.07 -46.41 8.20
C PRO A 33 13.24 -45.45 8.50
N ASN A 34 14.10 -45.78 9.44
CA ASN A 34 15.26 -44.96 9.79
C ASN A 34 16.19 -44.67 8.60
N ARG A 35 16.27 -45.56 7.64
CA ARG A 35 17.10 -45.37 6.44
C ARG A 35 16.43 -44.49 5.42
N ILE A 36 15.14 -44.58 5.30
CA ILE A 36 14.32 -43.66 4.48
C ILE A 36 14.44 -42.25 5.04
N ASP A 37 14.33 -42.09 6.37
CA ASP A 37 14.44 -40.78 7.02
C ASP A 37 15.82 -40.16 6.85
N ILE A 38 16.89 -40.93 6.93
CA ILE A 38 18.26 -40.46 6.63
C ILE A 38 18.35 -39.94 5.18
N LEU A 39 17.77 -40.64 4.22
CA LEU A 39 17.75 -40.18 2.81
C LEU A 39 16.89 -38.93 2.63
N ARG A 40 15.71 -38.81 3.29
CA ARG A 40 14.84 -37.64 3.30
C ARG A 40 15.57 -36.41 3.84
N ILE A 41 16.28 -36.57 4.97
CA ILE A 41 17.05 -35.48 5.59
C ILE A 41 18.17 -35.01 4.67
N LEU A 42 18.95 -35.93 4.08
CA LEU A 42 20.01 -35.57 3.13
C LEU A 42 19.47 -34.92 1.87
N ASN A 43 18.29 -35.31 1.40
CA ASN A 43 17.67 -34.73 0.23
C ASN A 43 17.13 -33.29 0.50
N SER A 44 16.62 -33.04 1.71
CA SER A 44 16.02 -31.73 2.07
C SER A 44 17.06 -30.73 2.59
N LYS A 45 18.05 -31.18 3.36
CA LYS A 45 19.04 -30.31 4.02
C LYS A 45 20.39 -30.24 3.31
N GLY A 46 20.62 -31.09 2.28
CA GLY A 46 21.89 -31.15 1.57
C GLY A 46 22.98 -31.89 2.34
N PRO A 47 24.26 -31.59 2.06
CA PRO A 47 25.41 -32.26 2.67
C PRO A 47 25.53 -32.01 4.18
N LEU A 48 25.58 -33.07 5.00
CA LEU A 48 25.62 -32.99 6.47
C LEU A 48 26.83 -33.79 7.03
N THR A 49 27.35 -33.33 8.16
CA THR A 49 28.33 -34.08 8.95
C THR A 49 27.67 -35.25 9.64
N TYR A 50 28.50 -36.21 10.16
CA TYR A 50 27.96 -37.35 10.91
C TYR A 50 27.11 -36.95 12.12
N SER A 51 27.55 -35.95 12.87
CA SER A 51 26.87 -35.51 14.10
C SER A 51 25.56 -34.78 13.77
N GLU A 52 25.53 -33.93 12.77
CA GLU A 52 24.31 -33.25 12.31
C GLU A 52 23.27 -34.25 11.81
N LEU A 53 23.69 -35.14 10.91
CA LEU A 53 22.80 -36.17 10.34
C LEU A 53 22.25 -37.11 11.41
N LYS A 54 23.10 -37.53 12.38
CA LYS A 54 22.69 -38.36 13.50
C LYS A 54 21.63 -37.67 14.37
N SER A 55 21.84 -36.40 14.69
CA SER A 55 20.92 -35.60 15.51
C SER A 55 19.57 -35.41 14.82
N LEU A 56 19.59 -35.01 13.54
CA LEU A 56 18.38 -34.80 12.73
C LEU A 56 17.60 -36.11 12.49
N ALA A 57 18.29 -37.24 12.39
CA ALA A 57 17.64 -38.55 12.25
C ALA A 57 17.09 -39.12 13.56
N GLY A 58 17.07 -38.31 14.64
CA GLY A 58 16.43 -38.69 15.92
C GLY A 58 17.29 -39.53 16.87
N PHE A 59 18.57 -39.84 16.52
CA PHE A 59 19.48 -40.63 17.38
C PHE A 59 20.24 -39.74 18.36
N LYS A 60 19.57 -39.32 19.45
CA LYS A 60 20.10 -38.32 20.38
C LYS A 60 21.10 -38.89 21.41
N SER A 61 20.99 -40.14 21.79
CA SER A 61 21.84 -40.71 22.84
C SER A 61 23.18 -41.27 22.33
N LYS A 62 24.19 -41.31 23.21
CA LYS A 62 25.50 -41.97 22.89
C LYS A 62 25.31 -43.48 22.63
N LYS A 63 24.36 -44.12 23.28
CA LYS A 63 24.06 -45.56 23.12
C LYS A 63 23.46 -45.89 21.76
N GLU A 64 22.87 -44.92 21.06
CA GLU A 64 22.25 -45.10 19.74
C GLU A 64 23.25 -44.89 18.58
N SER A 65 24.45 -44.43 18.86
CA SER A 65 25.49 -44.19 17.83
C SER A 65 25.81 -45.44 17.01
N GLY A 66 25.82 -46.62 17.62
CA GLY A 66 26.02 -47.88 16.93
C GLY A 66 24.90 -48.25 15.96
N LYS A 67 23.63 -48.00 16.38
CA LYS A 67 22.47 -48.21 15.50
C LYS A 67 22.49 -47.26 14.30
N PHE A 68 22.74 -45.95 14.52
CA PHE A 68 22.87 -44.99 13.47
C PHE A 68 23.99 -45.34 12.49
N ALA A 69 25.16 -45.66 13.01
CA ALA A 69 26.32 -46.09 12.18
C ALA A 69 26.00 -47.34 11.32
N TYR A 70 25.21 -48.27 11.86
CA TYR A 70 24.76 -49.44 11.12
C TYR A 70 23.85 -49.04 9.95
N HIS A 71 22.85 -48.19 10.17
CA HIS A 71 21.94 -47.74 9.10
C HIS A 71 22.68 -46.93 8.02
N LEU A 72 23.55 -46.02 8.43
CA LEU A 72 24.36 -45.20 7.50
C LEU A 72 25.33 -46.05 6.68
N ARG A 73 25.97 -47.04 7.29
CA ARG A 73 26.90 -47.98 6.61
C ARG A 73 26.15 -48.83 5.56
N LYS A 74 24.91 -49.24 5.82
CA LYS A 74 24.07 -49.95 4.85
C LYS A 74 23.74 -49.08 3.62
N LEU A 75 23.42 -47.80 3.82
CA LEU A 75 23.17 -46.86 2.74
C LEU A 75 24.45 -46.58 1.91
N LEU A 76 25.60 -46.43 2.55
CA LEU A 76 26.91 -46.26 1.88
C LEU A 76 27.27 -47.48 1.03
N ARG A 77 27.09 -48.72 1.55
CA ARG A 77 27.35 -49.95 0.82
C ARG A 77 26.54 -50.12 -0.45
N GLN A 78 25.34 -49.55 -0.52
CA GLN A 78 24.50 -49.61 -1.72
C GLN A 78 24.62 -48.36 -2.57
N SER A 79 25.58 -47.49 -2.28
CA SER A 79 25.81 -46.23 -3.00
C SER A 79 24.60 -45.32 -3.03
N LEU A 80 23.71 -45.39 -2.04
CA LEU A 80 22.55 -44.45 -1.89
C LEU A 80 22.98 -43.14 -1.24
N VAL A 81 24.04 -43.20 -0.42
CA VAL A 81 24.68 -42.05 0.21
C VAL A 81 26.17 -42.13 -0.15
N ALA A 82 26.80 -41.01 -0.35
CA ALA A 82 28.24 -40.85 -0.53
C ALA A 82 28.85 -40.00 0.59
N LEU A 83 30.10 -40.27 0.92
CA LEU A 83 30.90 -39.48 1.86
C LEU A 83 31.92 -38.67 1.08
N ASN A 84 31.81 -37.36 1.15
CA ASN A 84 32.90 -36.48 0.70
C ASN A 84 34.01 -36.48 1.76
N LYS A 85 35.16 -37.11 1.43
CA LYS A 85 36.26 -37.28 2.38
C LYS A 85 36.98 -35.96 2.70
N SER A 86 36.99 -34.99 1.79
CA SER A 86 37.66 -33.71 1.98
C SER A 86 36.86 -32.85 2.98
N GLU A 87 35.53 -32.83 2.88
CA GLU A 87 34.67 -32.04 3.73
C GLU A 87 34.09 -32.82 4.93
N ARG A 88 34.31 -34.13 4.99
CA ARG A 88 33.71 -35.04 5.98
C ARG A 88 32.20 -34.99 6.08
N ARG A 89 31.53 -34.74 4.92
CA ARG A 89 30.08 -34.62 4.82
C ARG A 89 29.47 -35.76 4.01
N TYR A 90 28.27 -36.17 4.45
CA TYR A 90 27.47 -37.18 3.75
C TYR A 90 26.51 -36.50 2.79
N THR A 91 26.33 -37.04 1.58
CA THR A 91 25.44 -36.53 0.54
C THR A 91 24.60 -37.67 -0.03
N ILE A 92 23.39 -37.37 -0.44
CA ILE A 92 22.55 -38.32 -1.17
C ILE A 92 23.08 -38.42 -2.63
N THR A 93 23.19 -39.63 -3.15
CA THR A 93 23.59 -39.86 -4.55
C THR A 93 22.39 -39.73 -5.50
N ASN A 94 22.64 -39.69 -6.83
CA ASN A 94 21.58 -39.74 -7.83
C ASN A 94 20.73 -41.03 -7.71
N LEU A 95 21.39 -42.15 -7.44
CA LEU A 95 20.70 -43.42 -7.16
C LEU A 95 19.87 -43.33 -5.87
N GLY A 96 20.39 -42.69 -4.82
CA GLY A 96 19.65 -42.41 -3.59
C GLY A 96 18.40 -41.57 -3.79
N LYS A 97 18.51 -40.53 -4.62
CA LYS A 97 17.35 -39.67 -4.99
C LYS A 97 16.31 -40.47 -5.79
N LEU A 98 16.74 -41.26 -6.76
CA LEU A 98 15.83 -42.11 -7.54
C LEU A 98 15.09 -43.11 -6.65
N VAL A 99 15.81 -43.80 -5.75
CA VAL A 99 15.22 -44.81 -4.83
C VAL A 99 14.28 -44.15 -3.83
N LEU A 100 14.60 -42.94 -3.34
CA LEU A 100 13.72 -42.17 -2.49
C LEU A 100 12.43 -41.75 -3.23
N SER A 101 12.53 -41.34 -4.50
CA SER A 101 11.37 -41.02 -5.35
C SER A 101 10.48 -42.24 -5.58
N LEU A 102 11.09 -43.40 -5.87
CA LEU A 102 10.34 -44.67 -6.02
C LEU A 102 9.67 -45.09 -4.72
N ALA A 103 10.37 -44.99 -3.60
CA ALA A 103 9.77 -45.26 -2.27
C ALA A 103 8.54 -44.39 -2.01
N ARG A 104 8.62 -43.12 -2.37
CA ARG A 104 7.50 -42.17 -2.26
C ARG A 104 6.33 -42.54 -3.18
N GLN A 105 6.60 -42.95 -4.41
CA GLN A 105 5.55 -43.42 -5.34
C GLN A 105 4.90 -44.73 -4.86
N ILE A 106 5.66 -45.63 -4.24
CA ILE A 106 5.12 -46.88 -3.65
C ILE A 106 4.25 -46.53 -2.43
N GLU A 107 4.70 -45.64 -1.54
CA GLU A 107 3.90 -45.14 -0.43
C GLU A 107 2.58 -44.52 -0.92
N GLU A 108 2.65 -43.62 -1.93
CA GLU A 108 1.47 -42.99 -2.53
C GLU A 108 0.49 -44.01 -3.16
N ARG A 109 0.98 -44.99 -3.87
CA ARG A 109 0.13 -46.08 -4.45
C ARG A 109 -0.46 -47.02 -3.41
N SER A 110 0.34 -47.40 -2.40
CA SER A 110 -0.14 -48.25 -1.29
C SER A 110 -1.25 -47.56 -0.49
N ILE A 111 -1.18 -46.24 -0.36
CA ILE A 111 -2.21 -45.38 0.26
C ILE A 111 -3.51 -45.46 -0.57
N ILE A 112 -3.41 -45.33 -1.91
CA ILE A 112 -4.55 -45.40 -2.81
C ILE A 112 -5.22 -46.81 -2.80
N GLU A 113 -4.40 -47.87 -2.76
CA GLU A 113 -4.88 -49.25 -2.72
C GLU A 113 -5.50 -49.67 -1.36
N SER A 114 -5.19 -48.96 -0.29
CA SER A 114 -5.74 -49.23 1.05
C SER A 114 -7.22 -48.80 1.21
N GLY A 115 -7.81 -48.17 0.20
CA GLY A 115 -9.18 -47.62 0.26
C GLY A 115 -9.37 -46.43 1.20
N LYS A 116 -8.30 -45.96 1.86
CA LYS A 116 -8.30 -44.78 2.73
C LYS A 116 -7.98 -43.55 1.90
N MET A 117 -8.78 -42.51 2.04
CA MET A 117 -8.52 -41.22 1.40
C MET A 117 -7.60 -40.37 2.30
N TYR A 118 -6.66 -39.67 1.67
CA TYR A 118 -5.72 -38.79 2.33
C TYR A 118 -5.76 -37.39 1.72
N VAL A 119 -5.60 -36.40 2.57
CA VAL A 119 -5.62 -34.98 2.20
C VAL A 119 -4.23 -34.37 2.39
N ARG A 120 -3.73 -33.69 1.40
CA ARG A 120 -2.57 -32.80 1.53
C ARG A 120 -3.02 -31.47 2.12
N THR A 121 -2.51 -31.17 3.29
CA THR A 121 -2.81 -29.90 3.98
C THR A 121 -1.94 -28.77 3.47
N SER A 122 -2.35 -27.54 3.71
CA SER A 122 -1.55 -26.34 3.41
C SER A 122 -0.21 -26.29 4.18
N HIS A 123 -0.07 -27.07 5.25
CA HIS A 123 1.16 -27.18 6.03
C HIS A 123 2.11 -28.29 5.54
N ALA A 124 1.98 -28.72 4.29
CA ALA A 124 2.80 -29.75 3.65
C ALA A 124 2.78 -31.12 4.39
N SER A 125 1.73 -31.42 5.13
CA SER A 125 1.47 -32.72 5.76
C SER A 125 0.41 -33.50 4.99
N ILE A 126 0.46 -34.83 5.10
CA ILE A 126 -0.56 -35.73 4.59
C ILE A 126 -1.33 -36.30 5.78
N GLU A 127 -2.63 -36.12 5.81
CA GLU A 127 -3.51 -36.60 6.86
C GLU A 127 -4.63 -37.46 6.27
N GLU A 128 -5.16 -38.40 7.05
CA GLU A 128 -6.33 -39.17 6.66
C GLU A 128 -7.54 -38.24 6.50
N PHE A 129 -8.33 -38.40 5.44
CA PHE A 129 -9.54 -37.61 5.21
C PHE A 129 -10.51 -37.78 6.37
N ASN A 130 -10.96 -36.68 6.92
CA ASN A 130 -11.91 -36.63 8.00
C ASN A 130 -12.98 -35.57 7.75
N SER A 131 -14.19 -36.01 7.42
CA SER A 131 -15.34 -35.14 7.14
C SER A 131 -15.71 -34.23 8.33
N HIS A 132 -15.42 -34.64 9.56
CA HIS A 132 -15.61 -33.81 10.74
C HIS A 132 -14.81 -32.48 10.68
N LYS A 133 -13.64 -32.46 10.02
CA LYS A 133 -12.88 -31.22 9.83
C LYS A 133 -13.61 -30.23 8.91
N ILE A 134 -14.38 -30.72 7.95
CA ILE A 134 -15.24 -29.90 7.09
C ILE A 134 -16.34 -29.27 7.94
N ILE A 135 -17.03 -30.05 8.76
CA ILE A 135 -18.08 -29.56 9.66
C ILE A 135 -17.52 -28.47 10.60
N GLN A 136 -16.37 -28.74 11.22
CA GLN A 136 -15.71 -27.76 12.10
C GLN A 136 -15.36 -26.45 11.38
N SER A 137 -14.86 -26.52 10.13
CA SER A 137 -14.55 -25.34 9.32
C SER A 137 -15.84 -24.57 8.97
N LEU A 138 -16.90 -25.27 8.54
CA LEU A 138 -18.18 -24.66 8.20
C LEU A 138 -18.81 -23.92 9.40
N VAL A 139 -18.80 -24.54 10.58
CA VAL A 139 -19.34 -23.93 11.81
C VAL A 139 -18.47 -22.77 12.28
N ARG A 140 -17.15 -22.96 12.37
CA ARG A 140 -16.22 -21.97 12.92
C ARG A 140 -15.97 -20.78 12.00
N GLU A 141 -15.67 -21.04 10.72
CA GLU A 141 -15.30 -20.02 9.74
C GLU A 141 -16.52 -19.44 9.07
N GLY A 142 -17.46 -20.29 8.64
CA GLY A 142 -18.68 -19.89 7.93
C GLY A 142 -19.82 -19.46 8.86
N SER A 143 -19.76 -19.79 10.17
CA SER A 143 -20.86 -19.59 11.13
C SER A 143 -22.15 -20.30 10.73
N LEU A 144 -22.06 -21.47 10.08
CA LEU A 144 -23.23 -22.26 9.69
C LEU A 144 -23.85 -22.94 10.92
N PRO A 145 -25.18 -23.09 10.95
CA PRO A 145 -25.85 -23.98 11.90
C PRO A 145 -25.34 -25.42 11.71
N LEU A 146 -25.18 -26.16 12.83
CA LEU A 146 -24.59 -27.49 12.82
C LEU A 146 -25.30 -28.46 11.87
N GLU A 147 -26.65 -28.46 11.87
CA GLU A 147 -27.45 -29.32 10.99
C GLU A 147 -27.20 -29.04 9.50
N LEU A 148 -27.08 -27.78 9.13
CA LEU A 148 -26.76 -27.37 7.76
C LEU A 148 -25.33 -27.76 7.39
N ALA A 149 -24.37 -27.54 8.29
CA ALA A 149 -22.99 -27.93 8.10
C ALA A 149 -22.84 -29.46 7.88
N GLN A 150 -23.61 -30.27 8.59
CA GLN A 150 -23.64 -31.74 8.41
C GLN A 150 -24.17 -32.10 7.01
N LYS A 151 -25.29 -31.53 6.58
CA LYS A 151 -25.87 -31.78 5.25
C LYS A 151 -24.92 -31.43 4.11
N ILE A 152 -24.32 -30.23 4.19
CA ILE A 152 -23.33 -29.78 3.19
C ILE A 152 -22.12 -30.71 3.17
N THR A 153 -21.65 -31.13 4.33
CA THR A 153 -20.48 -32.02 4.45
C THR A 153 -20.78 -33.40 3.83
N GLU A 154 -21.94 -33.96 4.09
CA GLU A 154 -22.36 -35.25 3.53
C GLU A 154 -22.40 -35.20 2.01
N GLU A 155 -22.93 -34.11 1.44
CA GLU A 155 -22.96 -33.95 -0.02
C GLU A 155 -21.55 -33.78 -0.61
N VAL A 156 -20.69 -32.99 0.04
CA VAL A 156 -19.28 -32.83 -0.37
C VAL A 156 -18.56 -34.19 -0.32
N GLU A 157 -18.73 -34.94 0.74
CA GLU A 157 -18.15 -36.29 0.89
C GLU A 157 -18.59 -37.22 -0.24
N ASN A 158 -19.88 -37.24 -0.55
CA ASN A 158 -20.44 -38.05 -1.66
C ASN A 158 -19.82 -37.63 -3.02
N ARG A 159 -19.59 -36.34 -3.25
CA ARG A 159 -18.91 -35.84 -4.46
C ARG A 159 -17.46 -36.27 -4.53
N ILE A 160 -16.72 -36.16 -3.43
CA ILE A 160 -15.35 -36.63 -3.35
C ILE A 160 -15.22 -38.10 -3.73
N TYR A 161 -16.09 -38.97 -3.18
CA TYR A 161 -16.11 -40.39 -3.53
C TYR A 161 -16.50 -40.61 -4.98
N LYS A 162 -17.51 -39.89 -5.50
CA LYS A 162 -18.01 -40.05 -6.88
C LYS A 162 -16.95 -39.66 -7.92
N TYR A 163 -16.16 -38.63 -7.67
CA TYR A 163 -15.14 -38.15 -8.61
C TYR A 163 -13.84 -38.94 -8.58
N GLN A 164 -13.70 -39.91 -7.67
CA GLN A 164 -12.49 -40.73 -7.52
C GLN A 164 -11.20 -39.92 -7.56
N ILE A 165 -11.18 -38.80 -6.81
CA ILE A 165 -10.09 -37.84 -6.85
C ILE A 165 -8.80 -38.45 -6.28
N THR A 166 -7.81 -38.63 -7.14
CA THR A 166 -6.52 -39.24 -6.79
C THR A 166 -5.68 -38.37 -5.88
N TYR A 167 -5.84 -37.05 -5.99
CA TYR A 167 -5.11 -36.03 -5.22
C TYR A 167 -6.08 -35.09 -4.50
N LEU A 168 -6.40 -35.42 -3.27
CA LEU A 168 -7.25 -34.58 -2.45
C LEU A 168 -6.40 -33.56 -1.71
N THR A 169 -6.71 -32.28 -1.88
CA THR A 169 -6.07 -31.16 -1.17
C THR A 169 -7.08 -30.37 -0.37
N GLY A 170 -6.65 -29.71 0.68
CA GLY A 170 -7.52 -28.83 1.45
C GLY A 170 -8.18 -27.73 0.58
N SER A 171 -7.47 -27.24 -0.44
CA SER A 171 -8.02 -26.27 -1.40
C SER A 171 -9.14 -26.87 -2.25
N LEU A 172 -8.94 -28.07 -2.79
CA LEU A 172 -9.95 -28.74 -3.60
C LEU A 172 -11.22 -29.08 -2.79
N ILE A 173 -11.05 -29.53 -1.54
CA ILE A 173 -12.21 -29.74 -0.64
C ILE A 173 -12.98 -28.43 -0.47
N ARG A 174 -12.29 -27.30 -0.26
CA ARG A 174 -12.94 -25.99 -0.10
C ARG A 174 -13.68 -25.54 -1.36
N GLU A 175 -13.13 -25.81 -2.54
CA GLU A 175 -13.81 -25.52 -3.81
C GLU A 175 -15.10 -26.36 -3.96
N LEU A 176 -15.07 -27.63 -3.60
CA LEU A 176 -16.26 -28.49 -3.58
C LEU A 176 -17.29 -27.99 -2.56
N VAL A 177 -16.88 -27.62 -1.37
CA VAL A 177 -17.76 -27.01 -0.34
C VAL A 177 -18.40 -25.73 -0.87
N ASN A 178 -17.63 -24.84 -1.49
CA ASN A 178 -18.13 -23.60 -2.07
C ASN A 178 -19.14 -23.85 -3.21
N SER A 179 -18.88 -24.85 -4.06
CA SER A 179 -19.80 -25.24 -5.13
C SER A 179 -21.15 -25.74 -4.56
N VAL A 180 -21.10 -26.58 -3.54
CA VAL A 180 -22.33 -27.12 -2.90
C VAL A 180 -23.12 -26.00 -2.23
N LEU A 181 -22.43 -25.07 -1.52
CA LEU A 181 -23.09 -23.93 -0.90
C LEU A 181 -23.80 -23.03 -1.91
N LEU A 182 -23.17 -22.75 -3.05
CA LEU A 182 -23.78 -21.95 -4.13
C LEU A 182 -24.99 -22.64 -4.76
N GLU A 183 -24.91 -23.94 -5.01
CA GLU A 183 -26.01 -24.74 -5.57
C GLU A 183 -27.25 -24.74 -4.66
N HIS A 184 -27.03 -24.67 -3.34
CA HIS A 184 -28.11 -24.54 -2.35
C HIS A 184 -28.54 -23.12 -2.04
N GLY A 185 -28.00 -22.10 -2.75
CA GLY A 185 -28.34 -20.69 -2.54
C GLY A 185 -27.74 -20.06 -1.29
N HIS A 186 -26.72 -20.65 -0.70
CA HIS A 186 -26.07 -20.19 0.52
C HIS A 186 -24.85 -19.30 0.25
N GLU A 187 -25.02 -18.25 -0.56
CA GLU A 187 -23.94 -17.33 -0.99
C GLU A 187 -23.26 -16.62 0.20
N GLU A 188 -24.02 -16.24 1.22
CA GLU A 188 -23.46 -15.54 2.38
C GLU A 188 -22.43 -16.39 3.14
N TYR A 189 -22.72 -17.69 3.31
CA TYR A 189 -21.79 -18.60 3.97
C TYR A 189 -20.56 -18.88 3.10
N ARG A 190 -20.75 -19.02 1.78
CA ARG A 190 -19.65 -19.15 0.84
C ARG A 190 -18.70 -17.95 0.91
N ASN A 191 -19.22 -16.72 1.00
CA ASN A 191 -18.41 -15.51 1.11
C ASN A 191 -17.56 -15.49 2.37
N LYS A 192 -18.08 -15.96 3.51
CA LYS A 192 -17.31 -16.11 4.75
C LYS A 192 -16.21 -17.17 4.67
N LEU A 193 -16.41 -18.20 3.85
CA LEU A 193 -15.44 -19.28 3.64
C LEU A 193 -14.45 -18.99 2.51
N ALA A 194 -14.63 -17.89 1.76
CA ALA A 194 -13.73 -17.51 0.69
C ALA A 194 -12.29 -17.32 1.19
N ARG A 195 -11.33 -17.77 0.38
CA ARG A 195 -9.93 -17.47 0.62
C ARG A 195 -9.57 -16.17 -0.06
N LEU A 196 -8.89 -15.30 0.67
CA LEU A 196 -8.22 -14.14 0.13
C LEU A 196 -6.83 -14.56 -0.34
N GLY A 197 -6.40 -14.06 -1.48
CA GLY A 197 -5.08 -14.36 -1.98
C GLY A 197 -4.89 -13.97 -3.44
N LEU A 198 -3.65 -14.09 -3.90
CA LEU A 198 -3.28 -13.79 -5.28
C LEU A 198 -3.20 -15.08 -6.10
N PRO A 199 -3.62 -15.07 -7.36
CA PRO A 199 -3.31 -16.12 -8.32
C PRO A 199 -1.80 -16.33 -8.44
N VAL A 200 -1.36 -17.56 -8.68
CA VAL A 200 0.06 -17.87 -8.86
C VAL A 200 0.68 -17.07 -10.00
N TYR A 201 -0.09 -16.85 -11.06
CA TYR A 201 0.33 -16.04 -12.21
C TYR A 201 0.65 -14.60 -11.80
N ASP A 202 -0.20 -13.94 -11.01
CA ASP A 202 -0.02 -12.56 -10.58
C ASP A 202 1.23 -12.42 -9.70
N VAL A 203 1.49 -13.40 -8.81
CA VAL A 203 2.71 -13.44 -7.99
C VAL A 203 3.96 -13.58 -8.86
N GLN A 204 3.90 -14.43 -9.90
CA GLN A 204 5.01 -14.59 -10.85
C GLN A 204 5.22 -13.32 -11.68
N GLU A 205 4.16 -12.66 -12.09
CA GLU A 205 4.22 -11.39 -12.82
C GLU A 205 4.83 -10.29 -11.94
N MET A 206 4.41 -10.18 -10.67
CA MET A 206 5.00 -9.23 -9.71
C MET A 206 6.52 -9.46 -9.52
N ILE A 207 6.97 -10.72 -9.53
CA ILE A 207 8.39 -11.06 -9.42
C ILE A 207 9.14 -10.75 -10.73
N SER A 208 8.51 -11.00 -11.86
CA SER A 208 9.13 -10.81 -13.19
C SER A 208 9.21 -9.34 -13.59
N ASN A 209 8.22 -8.54 -13.19
CA ASN A 209 8.10 -7.10 -13.46
C ASN A 209 8.58 -6.29 -12.26
N LEU A 210 9.71 -6.69 -11.66
CA LEU A 210 10.37 -5.89 -10.62
C LEU A 210 10.74 -4.53 -11.19
N ASP A 211 9.83 -3.59 -11.07
CA ASP A 211 10.09 -2.21 -11.38
C ASP A 211 11.10 -1.65 -10.38
N ILE A 212 12.11 -0.93 -10.85
CA ILE A 212 13.18 -0.32 -10.04
C ILE A 212 12.59 0.56 -8.93
N VAL A 213 11.39 1.08 -9.16
CA VAL A 213 10.61 1.88 -8.20
C VAL A 213 10.02 1.04 -7.05
N ASN A 214 9.82 -0.26 -7.21
CA ASN A 214 9.23 -1.17 -6.22
C ASN A 214 10.25 -1.84 -5.28
N ASN A 215 11.26 -1.13 -4.90
CA ASN A 215 12.08 -1.26 -3.67
C ASN A 215 12.26 -2.66 -3.05
N GLY A 216 12.70 -3.65 -3.84
CA GLY A 216 13.20 -4.89 -3.28
C GLY A 216 12.14 -5.81 -2.67
N ALA A 217 12.58 -6.76 -1.87
CA ALA A 217 11.73 -7.79 -1.27
C ALA A 217 10.63 -7.24 -0.35
N GLU A 218 10.93 -6.16 0.39
CA GLU A 218 9.95 -5.51 1.29
C GLU A 218 8.79 -4.90 0.51
N GLY A 219 9.06 -4.21 -0.60
CA GLY A 219 8.02 -3.63 -1.45
C GLY A 219 7.13 -4.69 -2.08
N LEU A 220 7.70 -5.82 -2.50
CA LEU A 220 6.94 -6.96 -3.02
C LEU A 220 6.01 -7.56 -1.97
N LEU A 221 6.54 -7.81 -0.76
CA LEU A 221 5.74 -8.32 0.37
C LEU A 221 4.63 -7.34 0.78
N PHE A 222 4.95 -6.05 0.81
CA PHE A 222 3.96 -5.01 1.13
C PHE A 222 2.85 -4.96 0.08
N ASN A 223 3.18 -4.94 -1.22
CA ASN A 223 2.21 -4.91 -2.31
C ASN A 223 1.31 -6.16 -2.31
N THR A 224 1.89 -7.34 -2.07
CA THR A 224 1.12 -8.59 -1.90
C THR A 224 0.12 -8.47 -0.75
N GLY A 225 0.56 -7.97 0.41
CA GLY A 225 -0.31 -7.73 1.56
C GLY A 225 -1.42 -6.71 1.25
N GLN A 226 -1.08 -5.61 0.57
CA GLN A 226 -2.03 -4.57 0.16
C GLN A 226 -3.15 -5.14 -0.71
N THR A 227 -2.83 -5.99 -1.68
CA THR A 227 -3.81 -6.62 -2.57
C THR A 227 -4.77 -7.51 -1.80
N VAL A 228 -4.25 -8.35 -0.89
CA VAL A 228 -5.07 -9.23 -0.04
C VAL A 228 -6.01 -8.44 0.86
N PHE A 229 -5.52 -7.37 1.50
CA PHE A 229 -6.35 -6.53 2.35
C PHE A 229 -7.36 -5.68 1.56
N ALA A 230 -7.02 -5.25 0.35
CA ALA A 230 -7.94 -4.57 -0.56
C ALA A 230 -9.10 -5.49 -0.98
N GLU A 231 -8.81 -6.74 -1.35
CA GLU A 231 -9.82 -7.74 -1.64
C GLU A 231 -10.73 -7.99 -0.43
N HIS A 232 -10.13 -8.13 0.77
CA HIS A 232 -10.91 -8.28 2.02
C HIS A 232 -11.82 -7.09 2.28
N LEU A 233 -11.32 -5.86 2.07
CA LEU A 233 -12.11 -4.64 2.23
C LEU A 233 -13.35 -4.66 1.31
N LEU A 234 -13.11 -4.90 0.01
CA LEU A 234 -14.16 -4.82 -1.02
C LEU A 234 -15.19 -5.94 -0.91
N THR A 235 -14.79 -7.13 -0.45
CA THR A 235 -15.68 -8.30 -0.40
C THR A 235 -16.35 -8.51 0.95
N ASN A 236 -15.74 -8.05 2.07
CA ASN A 236 -16.21 -8.41 3.41
C ASN A 236 -16.52 -7.21 4.33
N LEU A 237 -15.85 -6.07 4.16
CA LEU A 237 -15.99 -4.95 5.09
C LEU A 237 -16.92 -3.87 4.57
N LEU A 238 -16.83 -3.52 3.29
CA LEU A 238 -17.66 -2.48 2.69
C LEU A 238 -19.08 -2.96 2.42
N PRO A 239 -20.09 -2.09 2.54
CA PRO A 239 -21.39 -2.31 1.95
C PRO A 239 -21.27 -2.58 0.45
N LYS A 240 -22.07 -3.51 -0.06
CA LYS A 240 -21.98 -3.96 -1.46
C LYS A 240 -22.14 -2.81 -2.46
N ASP A 241 -23.06 -1.89 -2.23
CA ASP A 241 -23.28 -0.71 -3.07
C ASP A 241 -22.06 0.21 -3.16
N VAL A 242 -21.29 0.35 -2.09
CA VAL A 242 -20.03 1.13 -2.07
C VAL A 242 -18.92 0.38 -2.80
N ALA A 243 -18.78 -0.93 -2.56
CA ALA A 243 -17.81 -1.76 -3.24
C ALA A 243 -18.08 -1.79 -4.75
N ASP A 244 -19.33 -2.00 -5.17
CA ASP A 244 -19.74 -2.01 -6.57
C ASP A 244 -19.50 -0.61 -7.22
N SER A 245 -19.76 0.48 -6.51
CA SER A 245 -19.49 1.83 -6.99
C SER A 245 -17.98 2.12 -7.14
N HIS A 246 -17.13 1.52 -6.29
CA HIS A 246 -15.69 1.60 -6.47
C HIS A 246 -15.25 0.81 -7.71
N LEU A 247 -15.73 -0.42 -7.87
CA LEU A 247 -15.38 -1.27 -9.00
C LEU A 247 -15.86 -0.70 -10.34
N SER A 248 -17.08 -0.16 -10.37
CA SER A 248 -17.64 0.49 -11.55
C SER A 248 -16.93 1.82 -11.91
N GLY A 249 -16.32 2.49 -10.94
CA GLY A 249 -15.66 3.78 -11.11
C GLY A 249 -16.57 5.00 -10.88
N ASP A 250 -17.70 4.86 -10.24
CA ASP A 250 -18.54 5.97 -9.77
C ASP A 250 -17.88 6.71 -8.61
N LEU A 251 -17.18 5.95 -7.75
CA LEU A 251 -16.30 6.46 -6.71
C LEU A 251 -14.95 5.74 -6.71
N HIS A 252 -13.98 6.32 -6.04
CA HIS A 252 -12.67 5.72 -5.81
C HIS A 252 -12.36 5.70 -4.32
N ILE A 253 -11.92 4.54 -3.83
CA ILE A 253 -11.39 4.36 -2.48
C ILE A 253 -9.87 4.34 -2.58
N THR A 254 -9.24 5.32 -1.98
CA THR A 254 -7.78 5.45 -1.97
C THR A 254 -7.18 4.48 -0.95
N ASN A 255 -6.04 3.86 -1.28
CA ASN A 255 -5.31 2.93 -0.41
C ASN A 255 -6.20 1.83 0.21
N PRO A 256 -6.95 1.06 -0.58
CA PRO A 256 -7.91 0.09 -0.04
C PRO A 256 -7.26 -0.96 0.86
N GLY A 257 -6.00 -1.31 0.64
CA GLY A 257 -5.27 -2.28 1.47
C GLY A 257 -4.96 -1.82 2.90
N THR A 258 -4.92 -0.52 3.16
CA THR A 258 -4.73 0.04 4.51
C THR A 258 -5.95 0.78 5.05
N TRP A 259 -7.00 0.84 4.28
CA TRP A 259 -8.17 1.70 4.53
C TRP A 259 -8.78 1.56 5.93
N SER A 260 -8.92 0.35 6.43
CA SER A 260 -9.48 0.08 7.76
C SER A 260 -8.47 0.16 8.90
N MET A 261 -7.16 0.34 8.61
CA MET A 261 -6.08 0.19 9.58
C MET A 261 -5.48 1.52 10.04
N ILE A 262 -5.24 2.44 9.10
CA ILE A 262 -4.56 3.71 9.36
C ILE A 262 -5.32 4.89 8.77
N PRO A 263 -5.25 6.09 9.38
CA PRO A 263 -5.83 7.32 8.82
C PRO A 263 -5.07 7.80 7.59
N ASP A 264 -5.65 8.75 6.86
CA ASP A 264 -5.02 9.29 5.66
C ASP A 264 -4.04 10.41 6.00
N THR A 265 -4.48 11.42 6.74
CA THR A 265 -3.64 12.55 7.14
C THR A 265 -3.68 12.76 8.65
N ILE A 266 -2.52 12.98 9.24
CA ILE A 266 -2.36 13.30 10.65
C ILE A 266 -1.63 14.63 10.82
N PHE A 267 -2.09 15.46 11.77
CA PHE A 267 -1.47 16.72 12.16
C PHE A 267 -0.84 16.55 13.53
N VAL A 268 0.45 16.80 13.63
CA VAL A 268 1.26 16.49 14.82
C VAL A 268 2.08 17.69 15.26
N ASN A 269 1.97 18.08 16.53
CA ASN A 269 2.91 18.98 17.15
C ASN A 269 4.18 18.23 17.54
N ILE A 270 5.20 18.31 16.67
CA ILE A 270 6.46 17.58 16.85
C ILE A 270 7.24 18.05 18.07
N LYS A 271 7.08 19.32 18.47
CA LYS A 271 7.73 19.86 19.65
C LYS A 271 7.31 19.10 20.92
N GLU A 272 6.01 18.89 21.11
CA GLU A 272 5.49 18.14 22.27
C GLU A 272 6.05 16.71 22.28
N LEU A 273 6.04 16.01 21.14
CA LEU A 273 6.55 14.64 21.05
C LEU A 273 8.05 14.53 21.38
N ILE A 274 8.84 15.52 20.99
CA ILE A 274 10.29 15.52 21.24
C ILE A 274 10.62 15.94 22.66
N GLU A 275 9.97 16.98 23.19
CA GLU A 275 10.23 17.49 24.56
C GLU A 275 9.74 16.54 25.64
N ASP A 276 8.62 15.82 25.42
CA ASP A 276 8.04 14.88 26.40
C ASP A 276 8.57 13.44 26.21
N GLY A 277 9.05 13.14 25.00
CA GLY A 277 9.40 11.79 24.57
C GLY A 277 8.15 10.93 24.28
N ILE A 278 8.34 9.78 23.66
CA ILE A 278 7.26 8.90 23.21
C ILE A 278 7.38 7.53 23.85
N ASP A 279 6.34 7.11 24.55
CA ASP A 279 6.19 5.74 25.04
C ASP A 279 5.55 4.89 23.92
N LEU A 280 6.27 3.90 23.42
CA LEU A 280 5.81 2.94 22.40
C LEU A 280 5.15 1.70 23.01
N GLY A 281 5.10 1.62 24.36
CA GLY A 281 4.35 0.61 25.11
C GLY A 281 4.83 -0.82 24.93
N GLY A 282 6.12 -1.03 24.66
CA GLY A 282 6.70 -2.36 24.44
C GLY A 282 6.18 -3.09 23.19
N LYS A 283 5.45 -2.42 22.32
CA LYS A 283 4.98 -2.96 21.04
C LYS A 283 6.11 -3.13 20.03
N TYR A 284 7.14 -2.31 20.13
CA TYR A 284 8.38 -2.46 19.38
C TYR A 284 9.38 -3.21 20.26
N LEU A 285 9.80 -4.38 19.81
CA LEU A 285 10.73 -5.24 20.58
C LEU A 285 12.07 -4.57 20.86
N ASP A 286 12.51 -3.67 19.97
CA ASP A 286 13.82 -3.05 20.03
C ASP A 286 13.84 -1.74 20.85
N VAL A 287 12.73 -1.00 20.88
CA VAL A 287 12.63 0.29 21.58
C VAL A 287 11.26 0.44 22.22
N SER A 288 11.22 0.51 23.54
CA SER A 288 9.98 0.73 24.31
C SER A 288 9.64 2.22 24.49
N ARG A 289 10.62 3.10 24.40
CA ARG A 289 10.45 4.55 24.59
C ARG A 289 11.49 5.35 23.82
N ILE A 290 11.06 6.42 23.16
CA ILE A 290 11.95 7.48 22.67
C ILE A 290 12.08 8.50 23.82
N PRO A 291 13.29 8.72 24.36
CA PRO A 291 13.45 9.65 25.47
C PRO A 291 13.20 11.11 25.06
N ALA A 292 12.86 11.94 26.03
CA ALA A 292 12.80 13.38 25.85
C ALA A 292 14.15 13.94 25.41
N SER A 293 14.18 14.77 24.37
CA SER A 293 15.42 15.28 23.77
C SER A 293 15.60 16.77 24.07
N LYS A 294 16.80 17.14 24.52
CA LYS A 294 17.13 18.51 24.89
C LYS A 294 18.33 19.09 24.13
N GLN A 295 19.17 18.23 23.58
CA GLN A 295 20.34 18.65 22.80
C GLN A 295 20.00 18.58 21.30
N LEU A 296 20.64 19.43 20.49
CA LEU A 296 20.36 19.53 19.07
C LEU A 296 20.52 18.18 18.33
N ASP A 297 21.54 17.40 18.69
CA ASP A 297 21.78 16.06 18.11
C ASP A 297 20.69 15.06 18.47
N GLU A 298 20.25 15.07 19.72
CA GLU A 298 19.16 14.24 20.19
C GLU A 298 17.85 14.60 19.48
N ILE A 299 17.57 15.91 19.35
CA ILE A 299 16.37 16.45 18.71
C ILE A 299 16.31 16.03 17.23
N THR A 300 17.41 16.20 16.49
CA THR A 300 17.43 15.84 15.05
C THR A 300 17.39 14.34 14.82
N SER A 301 18.00 13.54 15.69
CA SER A 301 17.89 12.08 15.67
C SER A 301 16.45 11.63 15.98
N SER A 302 15.85 12.18 17.03
CA SER A 302 14.46 11.88 17.40
C SER A 302 13.48 12.31 16.31
N LEU A 303 13.69 13.46 15.66
CA LEU A 303 12.90 13.93 14.52
C LEU A 303 12.88 12.87 13.40
N SER A 304 14.05 12.35 13.01
CA SER A 304 14.14 11.31 11.95
C SER A 304 13.39 10.05 12.33
N ILE A 305 13.53 9.58 13.55
CA ILE A 305 12.85 8.38 14.06
C ILE A 305 11.34 8.59 14.10
N ILE A 306 10.89 9.73 14.63
CA ILE A 306 9.46 10.05 14.75
C ILE A 306 8.79 10.14 13.37
N ILE A 307 9.43 10.82 12.41
CA ILE A 307 8.95 10.87 11.03
C ILE A 307 8.81 9.44 10.45
N SER A 308 9.82 8.60 10.65
CA SER A 308 9.80 7.22 10.17
C SER A 308 8.67 6.39 10.80
N LEU A 309 8.42 6.55 12.10
CA LEU A 309 7.37 5.84 12.80
C LEU A 309 5.97 6.34 12.40
N LEU A 310 5.76 7.66 12.36
CA LEU A 310 4.49 8.26 11.96
C LEU A 310 4.13 7.92 10.51
N SER A 311 5.14 7.79 9.61
CA SER A 311 4.91 7.38 8.22
C SER A 311 4.29 5.99 8.08
N LYS A 312 4.32 5.18 9.14
CA LYS A 312 3.65 3.87 9.21
C LYS A 312 2.22 3.97 9.75
N GLU A 313 1.86 5.09 10.36
CA GLU A 313 0.55 5.33 10.98
C GLU A 313 -0.35 6.29 10.17
N ALA A 314 0.10 6.77 9.00
CA ALA A 314 -0.69 7.57 8.07
C ALA A 314 -0.47 7.08 6.63
N SER A 315 -1.54 7.07 5.82
CA SER A 315 -1.47 6.55 4.44
C SER A 315 -1.13 7.60 3.38
N GLN A 316 -1.42 8.88 3.62
CA GLN A 316 -1.23 9.95 2.63
C GLN A 316 -0.25 11.03 3.08
N GLU A 317 -0.48 11.62 4.25
CA GLU A 317 0.31 12.78 4.67
C GLU A 317 0.46 12.89 6.19
N ILE A 318 1.63 13.36 6.60
CA ILE A 318 1.92 13.78 7.98
C ILE A 318 2.26 15.27 7.95
N VAL A 319 1.50 16.07 8.67
CA VAL A 319 1.76 17.50 8.81
C VAL A 319 2.41 17.77 10.18
N LEU A 320 3.65 18.24 10.17
CA LEU A 320 4.43 18.51 11.37
C LEU A 320 4.44 20.01 11.67
N ASP A 321 3.98 20.37 12.84
CA ASP A 321 4.05 21.73 13.39
C ASP A 321 5.00 21.80 14.57
N GLY A 322 5.43 23.01 14.95
CA GLY A 322 6.25 23.26 16.15
C GLY A 322 7.76 23.17 15.98
N LEU A 323 8.28 22.91 14.76
CA LEU A 323 9.73 22.82 14.53
C LEU A 323 10.45 24.15 14.80
N VAL A 324 9.87 25.27 14.37
CA VAL A 324 10.51 26.60 14.58
C VAL A 324 10.69 26.88 16.06
N GLN A 325 9.64 26.66 16.87
CA GLN A 325 9.68 26.86 18.32
C GLN A 325 10.67 25.91 19.01
N LEU A 326 10.77 24.66 18.53
CA LEU A 326 11.70 23.67 19.06
C LEU A 326 13.16 24.10 18.80
N PHE A 327 13.50 24.48 17.58
CA PHE A 327 14.87 24.86 17.23
C PHE A 327 15.27 26.24 17.77
N SER A 328 14.35 27.21 17.87
CA SER A 328 14.62 28.50 18.51
C SER A 328 15.08 28.35 19.96
N LYS A 329 14.58 27.38 20.68
CA LYS A 329 14.91 27.09 22.06
C LYS A 329 16.26 26.37 22.24
N HIS A 330 16.65 25.53 21.28
CA HIS A 330 17.77 24.60 21.47
C HIS A 330 18.95 24.83 20.53
N SER A 331 18.85 25.72 19.52
CA SER A 331 19.94 25.98 18.57
C SER A 331 20.83 27.12 19.03
N LYS A 332 22.15 26.90 18.99
CA LYS A 332 23.18 27.92 19.28
C LYS A 332 23.93 28.37 18.03
N SER A 333 23.97 27.53 16.98
CA SER A 333 24.70 27.76 15.73
C SER A 333 23.82 27.48 14.54
N LEU A 334 23.57 28.49 13.70
CA LEU A 334 22.72 28.34 12.51
C LEU A 334 23.33 27.41 11.45
N PRO A 335 24.63 27.46 11.10
CA PRO A 335 25.24 26.55 10.15
C PRO A 335 25.18 25.08 10.60
N GLU A 336 25.40 24.84 11.89
CA GLU A 336 25.28 23.49 12.47
C GLU A 336 23.83 22.97 12.40
N LEU A 337 22.87 23.85 12.70
CA LEU A 337 21.46 23.55 12.58
C LEU A 337 21.08 23.12 11.15
N GLU A 338 21.49 23.87 10.13
CA GLU A 338 21.25 23.59 8.72
C GLU A 338 21.79 22.21 8.31
N GLN A 339 23.03 21.91 8.70
CA GLN A 339 23.65 20.62 8.39
C GLN A 339 22.91 19.44 9.05
N LYS A 340 22.55 19.58 10.32
CA LYS A 340 21.87 18.53 11.09
C LYS A 340 20.43 18.29 10.60
N ILE A 341 19.68 19.35 10.28
CA ILE A 341 18.34 19.22 9.69
C ILE A 341 18.43 18.56 8.31
N THR A 342 19.39 18.96 7.46
CA THR A 342 19.59 18.32 6.15
C THR A 342 19.82 16.82 6.30
N ALA A 343 20.69 16.41 7.23
CA ALA A 343 20.94 14.99 7.52
C ALA A 343 19.69 14.28 8.06
N ALA A 344 18.94 14.93 8.95
CA ALA A 344 17.70 14.37 9.50
C ALA A 344 16.65 14.13 8.40
N PHE A 345 16.47 15.07 7.48
CA PHE A 345 15.53 14.92 6.36
C PHE A 345 15.96 13.80 5.40
N ALA A 346 17.26 13.72 5.08
CA ALA A 346 17.81 12.65 4.27
C ALA A 346 17.59 11.27 4.93
N THR A 347 17.91 11.15 6.22
CA THR A 347 17.71 9.91 6.98
C THR A 347 16.22 9.52 7.04
N ALA A 348 15.34 10.45 7.38
CA ALA A 348 13.90 10.21 7.42
C ALA A 348 13.36 9.72 6.06
N SER A 349 13.87 10.27 4.96
CA SER A 349 13.45 9.87 3.60
C SER A 349 13.94 8.48 3.20
N THR A 350 15.06 7.99 3.75
CA THR A 350 15.57 6.65 3.47
C THR A 350 14.86 5.57 4.25
N THR A 351 14.40 5.87 5.47
CA THR A 351 13.75 4.90 6.37
C THR A 351 12.27 4.72 6.13
N SER A 352 11.61 5.64 5.43
CA SER A 352 10.15 5.63 5.23
C SER A 352 9.67 4.87 3.98
N LYS A 353 10.44 3.91 3.46
CA LYS A 353 10.20 3.26 2.16
C LYS A 353 9.12 2.15 2.13
N TYR A 354 8.20 2.09 3.07
CA TYR A 354 7.27 0.97 3.16
C TYR A 354 6.03 1.03 2.24
N ASN A 355 5.81 2.12 1.49
CA ASN A 355 4.63 2.26 0.63
C ASN A 355 5.00 2.58 -0.81
N LYS A 356 4.26 2.00 -1.76
CA LYS A 356 4.28 2.38 -3.19
C LYS A 356 3.96 3.85 -3.36
N THR A 357 3.03 4.35 -2.57
CA THR A 357 2.74 5.76 -2.33
C THR A 357 3.39 6.12 -0.99
N SER A 358 4.59 6.66 -1.04
CA SER A 358 5.25 7.12 0.19
C SER A 358 4.41 8.21 0.84
N THR A 359 4.07 8.01 2.11
CA THR A 359 3.44 9.05 2.93
C THR A 359 4.23 10.35 2.82
N ASN A 360 3.59 11.41 2.38
CA ASN A 360 4.21 12.73 2.31
C ASN A 360 4.41 13.28 3.73
N VAL A 361 5.49 14.00 3.94
CA VAL A 361 5.77 14.70 5.19
C VAL A 361 5.80 16.19 4.90
N SER A 362 4.89 16.94 5.49
CA SER A 362 4.79 18.39 5.32
C SER A 362 5.22 19.08 6.59
N ILE A 363 6.19 19.97 6.49
CA ILE A 363 6.71 20.77 7.61
C ILE A 363 6.11 22.16 7.52
N ARG A 364 5.38 22.55 8.55
CA ARG A 364 4.73 23.85 8.63
C ARG A 364 5.66 24.90 9.22
N LEU A 365 5.84 26.00 8.48
CA LEU A 365 6.63 27.15 8.85
C LEU A 365 5.76 28.41 8.88
N GLN A 366 5.61 29.00 10.05
CA GLN A 366 4.82 30.21 10.22
C GLN A 366 5.73 31.44 10.12
N LEU A 367 5.58 32.23 9.04
CA LEU A 367 6.31 33.50 8.88
C LEU A 367 5.91 34.50 9.96
N GLY A 368 6.89 35.29 10.42
CA GLY A 368 6.69 36.26 11.52
C GLY A 368 7.08 35.72 12.89
N SER A 369 7.44 34.46 13.03
CA SER A 369 8.15 33.92 14.19
C SER A 369 9.66 34.16 14.06
N ASP A 370 10.52 33.27 14.53
CA ASP A 370 11.98 33.41 14.43
C ASP A 370 12.49 33.28 12.97
N THR A 371 12.64 34.40 12.28
CA THR A 371 13.04 34.46 10.85
C THR A 371 14.39 33.79 10.60
N LYS A 372 15.33 33.84 11.56
CA LYS A 372 16.67 33.23 11.42
C LYS A 372 16.54 31.69 11.37
N ILE A 373 15.76 31.13 12.26
CA ILE A 373 15.50 29.69 12.28
C ILE A 373 14.73 29.25 11.06
N ILE A 374 13.72 30.00 10.63
CA ILE A 374 12.95 29.71 9.41
C ILE A 374 13.88 29.66 8.19
N ASN A 375 14.76 30.66 8.02
CA ASN A 375 15.72 30.68 6.91
C ASN A 375 16.69 29.49 6.99
N SER A 376 17.15 29.10 8.17
CA SER A 376 17.99 27.91 8.33
C SER A 376 17.25 26.61 7.96
N ILE A 377 15.97 26.48 8.30
CA ILE A 377 15.16 25.31 7.90
C ILE A 377 14.95 25.30 6.37
N ILE A 378 14.68 26.45 5.76
CA ILE A 378 14.53 26.59 4.30
C ILE A 378 15.84 26.23 3.59
N ASN A 379 16.99 26.70 4.06
CA ASN A 379 18.31 26.38 3.53
C ASN A 379 18.62 24.88 3.69
N ALA A 380 18.32 24.30 4.83
CA ALA A 380 18.46 22.85 5.06
C ALA A 380 17.59 22.05 4.08
N TYR A 381 16.37 22.50 3.85
CA TYR A 381 15.46 21.86 2.89
C TYR A 381 15.96 22.03 1.44
N LYS A 382 16.51 23.18 1.07
CA LYS A 382 17.18 23.39 -0.23
C LYS A 382 18.33 22.42 -0.43
N ASN A 383 19.19 22.24 0.59
CA ASN A 383 20.30 21.29 0.54
C ASN A 383 19.80 19.83 0.44
N TYR A 384 18.75 19.48 1.18
CA TYR A 384 18.08 18.17 1.07
C TYR A 384 17.51 17.94 -0.33
N THR A 385 16.88 18.96 -0.94
CA THR A 385 16.29 18.85 -2.28
C THR A 385 17.38 18.62 -3.35
N LYS A 386 18.57 19.19 -3.19
CA LYS A 386 19.70 18.96 -4.12
C LYS A 386 20.15 17.50 -4.14
N ILE A 387 20.19 16.84 -2.99
CA ILE A 387 20.67 15.45 -2.87
C ILE A 387 19.59 14.41 -3.08
N THR A 388 18.31 14.81 -3.14
CA THR A 388 17.15 13.89 -3.23
C THR A 388 16.46 14.07 -4.58
N PRO A 389 16.44 13.05 -5.45
CA PRO A 389 15.78 13.17 -6.76
C PRO A 389 14.32 13.59 -6.65
N ILE A 390 13.54 12.87 -5.87
CA ILE A 390 12.10 13.15 -5.62
C ILE A 390 11.92 13.35 -4.12
N PRO A 391 11.80 14.60 -3.63
CA PRO A 391 11.60 14.88 -2.21
C PRO A 391 10.28 14.33 -1.68
N LYS A 392 10.34 13.59 -0.56
CA LYS A 392 9.17 13.13 0.19
C LYS A 392 8.70 14.15 1.22
N ILE A 393 9.65 14.91 1.74
CA ILE A 393 9.40 16.02 2.66
C ILE A 393 9.08 17.26 1.83
N GLY A 394 8.12 18.06 2.27
CA GLY A 394 7.78 19.33 1.68
C GLY A 394 7.57 20.40 2.75
N LEU A 395 7.50 21.66 2.35
CA LEU A 395 7.31 22.81 3.22
C LEU A 395 5.92 23.41 3.02
N ILE A 396 5.24 23.75 4.11
CA ILE A 396 4.05 24.60 4.11
C ILE A 396 4.48 25.94 4.72
N ILE A 397 4.36 26.99 3.97
CA ILE A 397 4.72 28.35 4.40
C ILE A 397 3.45 29.12 4.68
N ASP A 398 3.17 29.31 5.98
CA ASP A 398 2.07 30.16 6.42
C ASP A 398 2.55 31.62 6.44
N TYR A 399 1.85 32.45 5.70
CA TYR A 399 2.23 33.86 5.54
C TYR A 399 1.07 34.82 5.85
N ASP A 400 1.41 36.04 6.26
CA ASP A 400 0.50 37.19 6.26
C ASP A 400 0.63 37.93 4.93
N LYS A 401 -0.46 38.48 4.42
CA LYS A 401 -0.44 39.25 3.16
C LYS A 401 0.72 40.27 3.13
N GLY A 402 1.54 40.18 2.10
CA GLY A 402 2.67 41.07 1.86
C GLY A 402 4.00 40.72 2.54
N LYS A 403 4.08 39.64 3.33
CA LYS A 403 5.31 39.22 4.02
C LYS A 403 6.05 38.03 3.39
N ILE A 404 5.71 37.66 2.16
CA ILE A 404 6.32 36.52 1.48
C ILE A 404 7.70 36.82 0.90
N THR A 405 8.03 38.11 0.72
CA THR A 405 9.26 38.60 0.05
C THR A 405 10.55 38.14 0.73
N ASP A 406 10.53 37.96 2.05
CA ASP A 406 11.72 37.57 2.82
C ASP A 406 12.23 36.16 2.51
N VAL A 407 11.37 35.28 2.00
CA VAL A 407 11.68 33.88 1.71
C VAL A 407 11.52 33.51 0.23
N SER A 408 10.96 34.41 -0.60
CA SER A 408 10.57 34.14 -1.98
C SER A 408 11.73 33.70 -2.87
N GLU A 409 12.93 34.24 -2.67
CA GLU A 409 14.12 33.88 -3.46
C GLU A 409 14.60 32.44 -3.18
N SER A 410 14.84 32.12 -1.91
CA SER A 410 15.28 30.77 -1.50
C SER A 410 14.25 29.69 -1.88
N VAL A 411 12.97 30.02 -1.77
CA VAL A 411 11.89 29.09 -2.14
C VAL A 411 11.78 28.93 -3.65
N SER A 412 12.01 29.98 -4.44
CA SER A 412 12.03 29.88 -5.91
C SER A 412 13.14 28.96 -6.40
N GLU A 413 14.31 28.98 -5.79
CA GLU A 413 15.38 28.02 -6.06
C GLU A 413 14.97 26.58 -5.69
N ILE A 414 14.29 26.40 -4.57
CA ILE A 414 13.79 25.09 -4.15
C ILE A 414 12.80 24.53 -5.20
N ILE A 415 11.88 25.36 -5.68
CA ILE A 415 10.90 24.97 -6.70
C ILE A 415 11.59 24.64 -8.02
N SER A 416 12.61 25.41 -8.42
CA SER A 416 13.40 25.12 -9.63
C SER A 416 14.09 23.74 -9.58
N LEU A 417 14.43 23.26 -8.36
CA LEU A 417 14.99 21.94 -8.11
C LEU A 417 13.95 20.84 -7.87
N GLY A 418 12.65 21.13 -8.07
CA GLY A 418 11.57 20.17 -7.86
C GLY A 418 11.20 19.94 -6.39
N GLY A 419 11.53 20.88 -5.51
CA GLY A 419 11.10 20.85 -4.11
C GLY A 419 9.59 21.10 -3.99
N LYS A 420 8.97 20.47 -3.00
CA LYS A 420 7.53 20.60 -2.72
C LYS A 420 7.32 21.74 -1.74
N VAL A 421 6.64 22.79 -2.17
CA VAL A 421 6.28 23.92 -1.31
C VAL A 421 4.83 24.28 -1.52
N MET A 422 4.11 24.59 -0.44
CA MET A 422 2.78 25.16 -0.46
C MET A 422 2.76 26.45 0.34
N PHE A 423 2.08 27.44 -0.20
CA PHE A 423 1.83 28.72 0.49
C PHE A 423 0.39 28.76 0.97
N ALA A 424 0.19 29.24 2.19
CA ALA A 424 -1.13 29.39 2.77
C ALA A 424 -1.23 30.67 3.62
N GLU A 425 -2.36 31.38 3.51
CA GLU A 425 -2.62 32.60 4.27
C GLU A 425 -3.35 32.27 5.57
N GLY A 426 -2.81 32.74 6.70
CA GLY A 426 -3.48 32.77 7.99
C GLY A 426 -3.23 31.58 8.91
N GLN A 427 -3.32 31.87 10.22
CA GLN A 427 -2.97 30.95 11.30
C GLN A 427 -4.06 29.92 11.66
N THR A 428 -5.29 30.13 11.18
CA THR A 428 -6.47 29.41 11.65
C THR A 428 -6.88 28.22 10.80
N SER A 429 -6.20 27.98 9.68
CA SER A 429 -6.52 26.90 8.77
C SER A 429 -5.50 25.76 8.86
N SER A 430 -5.97 24.52 8.78
CA SER A 430 -5.10 23.38 8.64
C SER A 430 -4.76 23.19 7.17
N HIS A 431 -3.48 23.08 6.86
CA HIS A 431 -2.99 22.95 5.49
C HIS A 431 -2.15 21.70 5.35
N GLY A 432 -2.25 21.05 4.21
CA GLY A 432 -1.40 19.95 3.78
C GLY A 432 -1.05 20.11 2.31
N ILE A 433 0.15 19.69 1.92
CA ILE A 433 0.60 19.76 0.51
C ILE A 433 -0.29 18.91 -0.40
N THR A 434 -0.77 17.78 0.12
CA THR A 434 -1.67 16.88 -0.60
C THR A 434 -3.13 17.35 -0.48
N ASN A 435 -3.53 17.83 0.69
CA ASN A 435 -4.93 18.13 1.00
C ASN A 435 -5.33 19.60 0.74
N GLY A 436 -4.38 20.44 0.35
CA GLY A 436 -4.67 21.85 0.15
C GLY A 436 -5.03 22.58 1.44
N SER A 437 -5.71 23.72 1.31
CA SER A 437 -6.12 24.57 2.45
C SER A 437 -7.50 24.19 2.96
N THR A 438 -7.63 23.82 4.22
CA THR A 438 -8.89 23.50 4.89
C THR A 438 -9.32 24.61 5.82
N LYS A 439 -10.60 24.97 5.83
CA LYS A 439 -11.19 25.85 6.84
C LYS A 439 -11.60 25.00 8.05
N SER A 440 -10.72 24.82 8.98
CA SER A 440 -11.04 24.17 10.23
C SER A 440 -11.43 25.17 11.30
N THR A 441 -12.51 24.90 12.00
CA THR A 441 -12.95 25.67 13.18
C THR A 441 -12.32 25.18 14.50
N GLY A 442 -11.35 24.22 14.42
CA GLY A 442 -10.68 23.63 15.58
C GLY A 442 -9.36 22.96 15.22
N LEU A 443 -8.63 22.47 16.23
CA LEU A 443 -7.44 21.65 16.05
C LEU A 443 -7.81 20.36 15.33
N LEU A 444 -7.55 20.32 14.02
CA LEU A 444 -7.63 19.06 13.26
C LEU A 444 -6.47 18.17 13.68
N SER A 445 -6.78 16.95 14.06
CA SER A 445 -5.76 15.95 14.37
C SER A 445 -5.68 14.88 13.31
N ILE A 446 -6.80 14.53 12.69
CA ILE A 446 -6.88 13.43 11.71
C ILE A 446 -7.89 13.78 10.59
N LEU A 447 -7.49 13.55 9.34
CA LEU A 447 -8.40 13.50 8.21
C LEU A 447 -8.56 12.06 7.71
N LEU A 448 -9.79 11.67 7.44
CA LEU A 448 -10.14 10.47 6.69
C LEU A 448 -10.68 10.92 5.33
N GLN A 449 -9.82 10.90 4.31
CA GLN A 449 -10.04 11.45 2.96
C GLN A 449 -9.91 10.37 1.88
N SER A 450 -10.43 9.21 2.10
CA SER A 450 -10.22 8.09 1.20
C SER A 450 -11.27 7.90 0.13
N VAL A 451 -12.27 8.76 0.02
CA VAL A 451 -13.33 8.62 -0.98
C VAL A 451 -13.34 9.80 -1.93
N SER A 452 -13.15 9.51 -3.22
CA SER A 452 -13.27 10.46 -4.32
C SER A 452 -14.49 10.12 -5.18
N ILE A 453 -15.22 11.11 -5.67
CA ILE A 453 -16.42 10.94 -6.52
C ILE A 453 -16.10 11.36 -7.95
N ASN A 454 -16.45 10.50 -8.91
CA ASN A 454 -16.30 10.71 -10.34
C ASN A 454 -17.47 11.58 -10.88
N LEU A 455 -17.28 12.90 -10.91
CA LEU A 455 -18.31 13.79 -11.43
C LEU A 455 -18.54 13.65 -12.96
N PRO A 456 -17.50 13.49 -13.82
CA PRO A 456 -17.70 13.24 -15.23
C PRO A 456 -18.61 12.05 -15.52
N ARG A 457 -18.45 10.93 -14.83
CA ARG A 457 -19.34 9.76 -14.99
C ARG A 457 -20.79 10.08 -14.68
N LEU A 458 -21.04 10.77 -13.57
CA LEU A 458 -22.39 11.20 -13.21
C LEU A 458 -22.98 12.14 -14.28
N ALA A 459 -22.18 12.97 -14.90
CA ALA A 459 -22.60 13.83 -15.99
C ALA A 459 -22.95 13.05 -17.27
N PHE A 460 -22.16 12.03 -17.64
CA PHE A 460 -22.50 11.11 -18.73
C PHE A 460 -23.84 10.41 -18.49
N GLU A 461 -24.07 9.92 -17.28
CA GLU A 461 -25.29 9.22 -16.90
C GLU A 461 -26.53 10.16 -16.86
N SER A 462 -26.31 11.44 -16.61
CA SER A 462 -27.40 12.42 -16.50
C SER A 462 -28.01 12.84 -17.83
N ASN A 463 -27.40 12.48 -18.97
CA ASN A 463 -27.84 12.90 -20.31
C ASN A 463 -28.06 14.41 -20.41
N LYS A 464 -27.18 15.22 -19.82
CA LYS A 464 -27.23 16.69 -19.78
C LYS A 464 -28.31 17.30 -18.87
N ASP A 465 -28.94 16.51 -18.02
CA ASP A 465 -29.89 17.00 -17.01
C ASP A 465 -29.15 17.37 -15.71
N GLU A 466 -29.03 18.69 -15.41
CA GLU A 466 -28.40 19.22 -14.19
C GLU A 466 -29.10 18.71 -12.92
N THR A 467 -30.44 18.64 -12.94
CA THR A 467 -31.21 18.24 -11.76
C THR A 467 -30.97 16.78 -11.43
N TYR A 468 -31.00 15.91 -12.45
CA TYR A 468 -30.69 14.50 -12.29
C TYR A 468 -29.24 14.30 -11.83
N PHE A 469 -28.28 15.03 -12.40
CA PHE A 469 -26.87 14.98 -12.00
C PHE A 469 -26.68 15.27 -10.51
N ARG A 470 -27.27 16.38 -10.01
CA ARG A 470 -27.16 16.75 -8.58
C ARG A 470 -27.89 15.75 -7.65
N ALA A 471 -29.01 15.22 -8.09
CA ALA A 471 -29.72 14.18 -7.33
C ALA A 471 -28.90 12.89 -7.24
N ARG A 472 -28.25 12.47 -8.33
CA ARG A 472 -27.39 11.31 -8.39
C ARG A 472 -26.14 11.46 -7.52
N LEU A 473 -25.52 12.65 -7.52
CA LEU A 473 -24.43 13.01 -6.64
C LEU A 473 -24.83 12.84 -5.16
N ALA A 474 -25.98 13.39 -4.78
CA ALA A 474 -26.49 13.27 -3.41
C ALA A 474 -26.78 11.83 -2.99
N LEU A 475 -27.27 11.00 -3.91
CA LEU A 475 -27.52 9.57 -3.66
C LEU A 475 -26.21 8.79 -3.44
N LEU A 476 -25.18 9.05 -4.23
CA LEU A 476 -23.89 8.37 -4.12
C LEU A 476 -23.11 8.77 -2.85
N MET A 477 -23.21 10.04 -2.44
CA MET A 477 -22.54 10.53 -1.24
C MET A 477 -23.02 9.88 0.06
N LYS A 478 -24.28 9.52 0.17
CA LYS A 478 -24.85 8.97 1.42
C LYS A 478 -24.19 7.64 1.84
N PRO A 479 -24.16 6.58 1.01
CA PRO A 479 -23.51 5.33 1.37
C PRO A 479 -21.99 5.51 1.54
N ALA A 480 -21.35 6.35 0.72
CA ALA A 480 -19.93 6.67 0.86
C ALA A 480 -19.60 7.23 2.26
N LEU A 481 -20.35 8.21 2.75
CA LEU A 481 -20.18 8.77 4.09
C LEU A 481 -20.48 7.76 5.21
N SER A 482 -21.48 6.90 5.01
CA SER A 482 -21.78 5.84 5.98
C SER A 482 -20.62 4.83 6.10
N SER A 483 -19.99 4.45 4.98
CA SER A 483 -18.81 3.56 4.99
C SER A 483 -17.61 4.20 5.70
N MET A 484 -17.38 5.51 5.52
CA MET A 484 -16.31 6.23 6.22
C MET A 484 -16.51 6.26 7.74
N THR A 485 -17.75 6.19 8.22
CA THR A 485 -18.04 6.07 9.66
C THR A 485 -17.64 4.69 10.19
N LEU A 486 -17.85 3.63 9.42
CA LEU A 486 -17.33 2.27 9.74
C LEU A 486 -15.82 2.31 9.80
N ARG A 487 -15.16 2.91 8.81
CA ARG A 487 -13.71 3.11 8.80
C ARG A 487 -13.18 3.78 10.07
N LYS A 488 -13.81 4.89 10.49
CA LYS A 488 -13.46 5.58 11.74
C LYS A 488 -13.52 4.64 12.94
N LYS A 489 -14.55 3.82 13.02
CA LYS A 489 -14.73 2.84 14.10
C LYS A 489 -13.62 1.79 14.06
N ASP A 490 -13.34 1.20 12.90
CA ASP A 490 -12.32 0.15 12.75
C ASP A 490 -10.92 0.67 13.11
N ILE A 491 -10.53 1.84 12.59
CA ILE A 491 -9.25 2.48 12.95
C ILE A 491 -9.18 2.74 14.46
N SER A 492 -10.25 3.23 15.07
CA SER A 492 -10.29 3.50 16.52
C SER A 492 -10.13 2.22 17.34
N ASP A 493 -10.78 1.13 16.94
CA ASP A 493 -10.70 -0.16 17.63
C ASP A 493 -9.32 -0.80 17.47
N LEU A 494 -8.73 -0.74 16.27
CA LEU A 494 -7.39 -1.24 16.03
C LEU A 494 -6.32 -0.41 16.75
N THR A 495 -6.47 0.91 16.78
CA THR A 495 -5.58 1.82 17.52
C THR A 495 -5.62 1.52 19.02
N ARG A 496 -6.80 1.28 19.61
CA ARG A 496 -6.93 0.85 21.02
C ARG A 496 -6.25 -0.50 21.30
N ARG A 497 -6.24 -1.40 20.32
CA ARG A 497 -5.51 -2.67 20.39
C ARG A 497 -4.00 -2.50 20.19
N GLY A 498 -3.53 -1.28 19.87
CA GLY A 498 -2.13 -0.89 19.73
C GLY A 498 -1.55 -1.11 18.34
N LEU A 499 -2.38 -1.11 17.29
CA LEU A 499 -1.89 -1.17 15.91
C LEU A 499 -1.09 0.10 15.54
N ASN A 500 -1.58 1.26 15.98
CA ASN A 500 -0.97 2.57 15.75
C ASN A 500 -0.43 3.11 17.09
N PRO A 501 0.77 2.72 17.53
CA PRO A 501 1.23 2.94 18.90
C PRO A 501 1.41 4.41 19.27
N ILE A 502 1.81 5.29 18.34
CA ILE A 502 1.93 6.73 18.61
C ILE A 502 0.53 7.35 18.75
N LEU A 503 -0.39 7.04 17.84
CA LEU A 503 -1.77 7.50 17.90
C LEU A 503 -2.50 6.92 19.12
N ALA A 504 -2.20 5.68 19.52
CA ALA A 504 -2.80 5.02 20.68
C ALA A 504 -2.46 5.71 22.00
N LYS A 505 -1.25 6.22 22.15
CA LYS A 505 -0.77 6.88 23.37
C LYS A 505 -1.27 8.32 23.49
N ASN A 506 -1.52 8.94 22.38
CA ASN A 506 -2.02 10.30 22.34
C ASN A 506 -3.56 10.28 22.16
N THR A 507 -4.27 10.05 23.26
CA THR A 507 -5.73 9.90 23.28
C THR A 507 -6.49 11.07 22.66
N GLN A 508 -5.88 12.25 22.56
CA GLN A 508 -6.48 13.43 21.93
C GLN A 508 -6.69 13.26 20.41
N TYR A 509 -5.84 12.49 19.72
CA TYR A 509 -5.96 12.32 18.27
C TYR A 509 -7.21 11.56 17.81
N MET A 510 -7.72 10.64 18.63
CA MET A 510 -8.89 9.83 18.28
C MET A 510 -10.19 10.32 18.93
N GLN A 511 -10.20 11.50 19.53
CA GLN A 511 -11.43 12.10 20.05
C GLN A 511 -12.39 12.42 18.91
N ARG A 512 -13.68 12.39 19.19
CA ARG A 512 -14.77 12.56 18.22
C ARG A 512 -14.64 13.86 17.41
N SER A 513 -14.27 14.95 18.07
CA SER A 513 -14.13 16.29 17.49
C SER A 513 -12.85 16.49 16.67
N SER A 514 -11.87 15.59 16.78
CA SER A 514 -10.58 15.72 16.12
C SER A 514 -10.46 14.93 14.80
N VAL A 515 -11.44 14.08 14.48
CA VAL A 515 -11.46 13.28 13.25
C VAL A 515 -12.50 13.83 12.29
N THR A 516 -12.08 14.28 11.13
CA THR A 516 -12.96 14.80 10.07
C THR A 516 -13.02 13.82 8.89
N LEU A 517 -14.22 13.49 8.45
CA LEU A 517 -14.47 12.73 7.23
C LEU A 517 -14.46 13.68 6.04
N VAL A 518 -13.69 13.38 5.00
CA VAL A 518 -13.54 14.26 3.83
C VAL A 518 -13.87 13.50 2.55
N VAL A 519 -14.76 14.02 1.73
CA VAL A 519 -15.08 13.50 0.41
C VAL A 519 -14.49 14.40 -0.65
N ASN A 520 -13.76 13.84 -1.60
CA ASN A 520 -13.11 14.53 -2.69
C ASN A 520 -13.99 14.54 -3.96
N LEU A 521 -14.09 15.66 -4.62
CA LEU A 521 -14.77 15.82 -5.90
C LEU A 521 -13.74 15.91 -7.04
N VAL A 522 -13.86 15.06 -8.05
CA VAL A 522 -12.93 14.96 -9.17
C VAL A 522 -13.64 15.25 -10.49
N GLY A 523 -12.99 16.02 -11.36
CA GLY A 523 -13.48 16.27 -12.72
C GLY A 523 -14.68 17.22 -12.79
N LEU A 524 -14.76 18.20 -11.89
CA LEU A 524 -15.89 19.12 -11.83
C LEU A 524 -16.01 19.95 -13.12
N LYS A 525 -14.91 20.48 -13.62
CA LYS A 525 -14.85 21.29 -14.85
C LYS A 525 -15.29 20.46 -16.06
N GLU A 526 -14.77 19.26 -16.21
CA GLU A 526 -15.11 18.34 -17.30
C GLU A 526 -16.58 17.96 -17.26
N ALA A 527 -17.10 17.67 -16.07
CA ALA A 527 -18.51 17.32 -15.89
C ALA A 527 -19.46 18.44 -16.36
N VAL A 528 -19.19 19.67 -15.97
CA VAL A 528 -20.09 20.79 -16.26
C VAL A 528 -19.87 21.34 -17.68
N PHE A 529 -18.64 21.69 -18.04
CA PHE A 529 -18.40 22.41 -19.29
C PHE A 529 -18.42 21.50 -20.52
N ASN A 530 -17.83 20.31 -20.43
CA ASN A 530 -17.63 19.45 -21.59
C ASN A 530 -18.73 18.40 -21.75
N ILE A 531 -19.24 17.85 -20.63
CA ILE A 531 -20.15 16.70 -20.64
C ILE A 531 -21.60 17.12 -20.52
N LEU A 532 -21.94 18.03 -19.60
CA LEU A 532 -23.30 18.60 -19.55
C LEU A 532 -23.59 19.56 -20.69
N GLY A 533 -22.56 20.04 -21.41
CA GLY A 533 -22.69 20.87 -22.59
C GLY A 533 -22.80 22.37 -22.31
N PHE A 534 -22.48 22.79 -21.08
CA PHE A 534 -22.41 24.20 -20.71
C PHE A 534 -21.01 24.74 -21.03
N LYS A 535 -20.95 25.79 -21.83
CA LYS A 535 -19.70 26.47 -22.16
C LYS A 535 -19.19 27.26 -20.94
N ASP A 536 -17.89 27.62 -20.95
CA ASP A 536 -17.30 28.49 -19.94
C ASP A 536 -17.90 29.90 -20.02
N ASN A 537 -19.08 30.04 -19.46
CA ASN A 537 -19.87 31.25 -19.37
C ASN A 537 -20.48 31.39 -17.96
N LYS A 538 -21.24 32.46 -17.75
CA LYS A 538 -21.88 32.73 -16.47
C LYS A 538 -22.83 31.61 -16.03
N GLU A 539 -23.49 30.92 -16.94
CA GLU A 539 -24.41 29.82 -16.65
C GLU A 539 -23.67 28.57 -16.21
N GLY A 540 -22.64 28.13 -16.95
CA GLY A 540 -21.77 27.00 -16.58
C GLY A 540 -21.12 27.21 -15.22
N ARG A 541 -20.61 28.41 -14.94
CA ARG A 541 -20.06 28.76 -13.63
C ARG A 541 -21.13 28.74 -12.52
N GLY A 542 -22.36 29.14 -12.82
CA GLY A 542 -23.49 29.01 -11.88
C GLY A 542 -23.76 27.54 -11.50
N ILE A 543 -23.62 26.61 -12.45
CA ILE A 543 -23.79 25.18 -12.22
C ILE A 543 -22.66 24.61 -11.37
N LEU A 544 -21.38 25.00 -11.62
CA LEU A 544 -20.26 24.61 -10.78
C LEU A 544 -20.53 24.91 -9.29
N HIS A 545 -21.01 26.13 -9.00
CA HIS A 545 -21.38 26.54 -7.64
C HIS A 545 -22.47 25.65 -7.03
N LYS A 546 -23.55 25.44 -7.77
CA LYS A 546 -24.68 24.62 -7.29
C LYS A 546 -24.30 23.16 -7.03
N VAL A 547 -23.37 22.60 -7.80
CA VAL A 547 -22.86 21.24 -7.59
C VAL A 547 -22.09 21.16 -6.28
N ILE A 548 -21.17 22.10 -6.04
CA ILE A 548 -20.41 22.17 -4.79
C ILE A 548 -21.35 22.40 -3.61
N GLU A 549 -22.28 23.36 -3.68
CA GLU A 549 -23.27 23.62 -2.65
C GLU A 549 -24.09 22.37 -2.33
N THR A 550 -24.55 21.65 -3.36
CA THR A 550 -25.28 20.39 -3.17
C THR A 550 -24.45 19.36 -2.39
N ALA A 551 -23.17 19.20 -2.74
CA ALA A 551 -22.27 18.29 -2.04
C ALA A 551 -22.06 18.71 -0.58
N VAL A 552 -21.80 20.00 -0.33
CA VAL A 552 -21.59 20.54 1.02
C VAL A 552 -22.86 20.41 1.88
N ASP A 553 -24.03 20.68 1.32
CA ASP A 553 -25.31 20.53 2.03
C ASP A 553 -25.59 19.06 2.42
N VAL A 554 -25.35 18.12 1.51
CA VAL A 554 -25.49 16.68 1.80
C VAL A 554 -24.50 16.25 2.88
N ALA A 555 -23.26 16.70 2.79
CA ALA A 555 -22.23 16.43 3.78
C ALA A 555 -22.59 16.98 5.16
N ALA A 556 -23.06 18.22 5.23
CA ALA A 556 -23.47 18.86 6.48
C ALA A 556 -24.68 18.15 7.14
N LYS A 557 -25.67 17.76 6.33
CA LYS A 557 -26.84 17.00 6.83
C LYS A 557 -26.41 15.63 7.35
N LYS A 558 -25.62 14.90 6.57
CA LYS A 558 -25.17 13.56 6.94
C LYS A 558 -24.20 13.59 8.12
N GLY A 559 -23.34 14.61 8.22
CA GLY A 559 -22.45 14.81 9.36
C GLY A 559 -23.22 15.00 10.68
N LYS A 560 -24.35 15.76 10.65
CA LYS A 560 -25.24 15.89 11.81
C LYS A 560 -25.91 14.56 12.19
N GLU A 561 -26.37 13.78 11.22
CA GLU A 561 -26.96 12.46 11.46
C GLU A 561 -25.93 11.47 12.08
N LEU A 562 -24.71 11.50 11.60
CA LEU A 562 -23.64 10.60 12.04
C LEU A 562 -22.89 11.13 13.27
N ASP A 563 -23.15 12.37 13.65
CA ASP A 563 -22.48 13.13 14.72
C ASP A 563 -20.94 13.09 14.58
N VAL A 564 -20.48 13.39 13.35
CA VAL A 564 -19.07 13.48 12.97
C VAL A 564 -18.89 14.65 12.01
N PRO A 565 -17.82 15.45 12.13
CA PRO A 565 -17.51 16.49 11.14
C PRO A 565 -17.31 15.86 9.75
N VAL A 566 -18.02 16.38 8.76
CA VAL A 566 -17.90 15.98 7.36
C VAL A 566 -17.59 17.20 6.51
N ALA A 567 -16.65 17.06 5.62
CA ALA A 567 -16.19 18.13 4.75
C ALA A 567 -16.05 17.66 3.28
N ILE A 568 -16.11 18.61 2.36
CA ILE A 568 -15.95 18.41 0.93
C ILE A 568 -14.68 19.10 0.48
N CYS A 569 -13.85 18.41 -0.29
CA CYS A 569 -12.62 18.94 -0.85
C CYS A 569 -12.54 18.77 -2.39
N MET A 570 -11.57 19.45 -2.97
CA MET A 570 -11.09 19.23 -4.35
C MET A 570 -9.57 19.23 -4.30
N THR A 571 -8.98 18.05 -4.28
CA THR A 571 -7.54 17.83 -4.05
C THR A 571 -7.00 16.67 -4.89
N GLU A 572 -5.68 16.51 -4.93
CA GLU A 572 -5.01 15.40 -5.63
C GLU A 572 -5.52 14.03 -5.16
N THR A 573 -5.70 13.10 -6.11
CA THR A 573 -6.07 11.72 -5.83
C THR A 573 -5.62 10.79 -6.97
N GLU A 574 -5.18 9.59 -6.64
CA GLU A 574 -4.92 8.54 -7.63
C GLU A 574 -6.19 8.17 -8.44
N GLY A 575 -7.36 8.51 -7.91
CA GLY A 575 -8.65 8.26 -8.55
C GLY A 575 -8.85 8.99 -9.88
N SER A 576 -8.23 10.14 -10.11
CA SER A 576 -8.44 10.97 -11.30
C SER A 576 -8.05 10.26 -12.60
N HIS A 577 -6.88 9.64 -12.64
CA HIS A 577 -6.41 8.84 -13.78
C HIS A 577 -7.24 7.56 -13.95
N ARG A 578 -7.52 6.85 -12.85
CA ARG A 578 -8.35 5.64 -12.86
C ARG A 578 -9.75 5.93 -13.41
N PHE A 579 -10.38 7.02 -13.02
CA PHE A 579 -11.68 7.42 -13.51
C PHE A 579 -11.66 7.67 -15.02
N ALA A 580 -10.69 8.43 -15.49
CA ALA A 580 -10.55 8.73 -16.93
C ALA A 580 -10.35 7.45 -17.76
N THR A 581 -9.57 6.49 -17.25
CA THR A 581 -9.35 5.18 -17.90
C THR A 581 -10.65 4.37 -17.99
N LEU A 582 -11.35 4.19 -16.87
CA LEU A 582 -12.60 3.43 -16.81
C LEU A 582 -13.73 4.08 -17.62
N ASP A 583 -13.79 5.39 -17.65
CA ASP A 583 -14.76 6.13 -18.45
C ASP A 583 -14.43 6.05 -19.95
N GLY A 584 -13.13 6.06 -20.30
CA GLY A 584 -12.66 5.82 -21.66
C GLY A 584 -13.04 4.45 -22.20
N GLU A 585 -13.02 3.42 -21.36
CA GLU A 585 -13.49 2.08 -21.71
C GLU A 585 -15.02 2.03 -21.87
N LYS A 586 -15.76 2.72 -21.01
CA LYS A 586 -17.24 2.67 -20.98
C LYS A 586 -17.89 3.57 -22.03
N TYR A 587 -17.41 4.78 -22.23
CA TYR A 587 -18.03 5.81 -23.07
C TYR A 587 -17.25 6.12 -24.35
N GLY A 588 -16.08 5.50 -24.52
CA GLY A 588 -15.17 5.70 -25.66
C GLY A 588 -14.06 6.70 -25.35
N LYS A 589 -12.82 6.33 -25.70
CA LYS A 589 -11.61 7.14 -25.44
C LYS A 589 -11.72 8.56 -26.00
N ASN A 590 -12.23 8.72 -27.22
CA ASN A 590 -12.35 10.04 -27.84
C ASN A 590 -13.32 10.98 -27.08
N SER A 591 -14.42 10.44 -26.55
CA SER A 591 -15.38 11.23 -25.78
C SER A 591 -14.78 11.76 -24.47
N VAL A 592 -13.93 10.96 -23.85
CA VAL A 592 -13.24 11.32 -22.59
C VAL A 592 -12.05 12.24 -22.87
N LEU A 593 -11.19 11.94 -23.85
CA LEU A 593 -10.03 12.75 -24.21
C LEU A 593 -10.41 14.17 -24.65
N ASN A 594 -11.53 14.33 -25.36
CA ASN A 594 -12.04 15.66 -25.75
C ASN A 594 -12.50 16.50 -24.55
N SER A 595 -12.71 15.90 -23.40
CA SER A 595 -13.14 16.59 -22.18
C SER A 595 -12.00 16.93 -21.22
N MET A 596 -10.76 16.46 -21.48
CA MET A 596 -9.62 16.60 -20.58
C MET A 596 -8.48 17.41 -21.21
N GLU A 597 -7.70 18.04 -20.34
CA GLU A 597 -6.39 18.62 -20.66
C GLU A 597 -5.30 17.66 -20.11
N GLY A 598 -5.10 16.50 -20.75
CA GLY A 598 -4.12 15.48 -20.33
C GLY A 598 -4.72 14.09 -20.14
N ASP A 599 -4.08 13.26 -19.30
CA ASP A 599 -4.42 11.84 -19.11
C ASP A 599 -5.33 11.57 -17.89
N SER A 600 -5.73 12.62 -17.16
CA SER A 600 -6.53 12.50 -15.94
C SER A 600 -7.56 13.63 -15.85
N TYR A 601 -8.62 13.40 -15.09
CA TYR A 601 -9.61 14.43 -14.80
C TYR A 601 -9.04 15.49 -13.85
N SER A 602 -9.60 16.72 -13.93
CA SER A 602 -9.13 17.86 -13.13
C SER A 602 -9.25 17.63 -11.61
N GLU A 603 -8.23 18.05 -10.91
CA GLU A 603 -8.08 17.98 -9.46
C GLU A 603 -7.85 19.38 -8.92
N GLY A 604 -8.78 19.92 -8.14
CA GLY A 604 -8.67 21.28 -7.67
C GLY A 604 -8.77 22.33 -8.79
N VAL A 605 -7.98 23.39 -8.67
CA VAL A 605 -7.90 24.49 -9.66
C VAL A 605 -6.47 24.70 -10.08
N VAL A 606 -6.24 24.73 -11.39
CA VAL A 606 -4.93 25.03 -12.00
C VAL A 606 -4.93 26.47 -12.52
N ILE A 607 -3.88 27.21 -12.20
CA ILE A 607 -3.63 28.59 -12.65
C ILE A 607 -2.25 28.62 -13.29
N ASN A 608 -2.12 29.13 -14.51
CA ASN A 608 -0.82 29.25 -15.15
C ASN A 608 -0.08 30.51 -14.65
N ALA A 609 1.23 30.40 -14.46
CA ALA A 609 2.06 31.54 -14.00
C ALA A 609 2.01 32.69 -14.97
N SER A 610 1.97 32.43 -16.30
CA SER A 610 1.80 33.43 -17.36
C SER A 610 0.52 34.23 -17.20
N GLU A 611 -0.62 33.59 -16.89
CA GLU A 611 -1.90 34.28 -16.65
C GLU A 611 -1.84 35.21 -15.43
N ILE A 612 -1.07 34.84 -14.41
CA ILE A 612 -0.89 35.67 -13.20
C ILE A 612 -0.01 36.89 -13.51
N LEU A 613 1.06 36.72 -14.28
CA LEU A 613 1.98 37.81 -14.63
C LEU A 613 1.34 38.85 -15.55
N ASP A 614 0.52 38.41 -16.49
CA ASP A 614 -0.22 39.26 -17.45
C ASP A 614 -1.52 39.83 -16.89
N TYR A 615 -1.78 39.66 -15.59
CA TYR A 615 -3.03 39.97 -14.96
C TYR A 615 -3.46 41.44 -15.12
N THR A 616 -4.37 41.69 -16.02
CA THR A 616 -5.18 42.91 -16.16
C THR A 616 -6.55 42.70 -15.53
N ASN A 617 -6.66 42.71 -14.22
CA ASN A 617 -7.88 42.74 -13.38
C ASN A 617 -9.05 41.75 -13.62
N LYS A 618 -8.96 40.76 -14.50
CA LYS A 618 -10.11 39.90 -14.86
C LYS A 618 -9.79 38.42 -15.10
N SER A 619 -8.75 37.85 -14.49
CA SER A 619 -8.58 36.38 -14.60
C SER A 619 -9.75 35.66 -13.92
N GLU A 620 -10.52 34.96 -14.74
CA GLU A 620 -11.72 34.24 -14.32
C GLU A 620 -11.37 33.07 -13.41
N SER A 621 -10.24 32.38 -13.70
CA SER A 621 -9.72 31.27 -12.88
C SER A 621 -9.44 31.69 -11.44
N ILE A 622 -8.89 32.89 -11.21
CA ILE A 622 -8.63 33.42 -9.87
C ILE A 622 -9.94 33.75 -9.14
N SER A 623 -10.92 34.32 -9.86
CA SER A 623 -12.25 34.60 -9.26
C SER A 623 -12.95 33.32 -8.82
N GLU A 624 -12.86 32.23 -9.60
CA GLU A 624 -13.40 30.92 -9.27
C GLU A 624 -12.69 30.30 -8.09
N CYS A 625 -11.37 30.35 -8.07
CA CYS A 625 -10.53 29.91 -6.95
C CYS A 625 -11.01 30.49 -5.63
N ASN A 626 -11.18 31.83 -5.57
CA ASN A 626 -11.62 32.54 -4.38
C ASN A 626 -13.08 32.21 -3.97
N LYS A 627 -13.94 31.87 -4.92
CA LYS A 627 -15.30 31.44 -4.63
C LYS A 627 -15.33 30.01 -4.13
N PHE A 628 -14.63 29.07 -4.78
CA PHE A 628 -14.58 27.67 -4.35
C PHE A 628 -13.91 27.52 -2.99
N SER A 629 -12.85 28.29 -2.70
CA SER A 629 -12.21 28.28 -1.38
C SER A 629 -13.14 28.75 -0.26
N LYS A 630 -14.20 29.52 -0.57
CA LYS A 630 -15.22 29.93 0.40
C LYS A 630 -16.29 28.86 0.62
N LEU A 631 -16.61 28.06 -0.39
CA LEU A 631 -17.62 27.01 -0.33
C LEU A 631 -17.09 25.72 0.25
N LEU A 632 -15.90 25.30 -0.19
CA LEU A 632 -15.28 24.07 0.26
C LEU A 632 -14.73 24.20 1.68
N ASN A 633 -15.15 23.30 2.55
CA ASN A 633 -14.74 23.25 3.96
C ASN A 633 -13.70 22.16 4.25
N GLY A 634 -13.45 21.26 3.30
CA GLY A 634 -12.52 20.15 3.42
C GLY A 634 -11.16 20.35 2.73
N GLY A 635 -11.02 21.45 2.00
CA GLY A 635 -9.79 21.82 1.30
C GLY A 635 -9.99 22.07 -0.19
N LEU A 636 -9.20 23.01 -0.70
CA LEU A 636 -9.05 23.28 -2.12
C LEU A 636 -7.57 23.30 -2.46
N LEU A 637 -7.18 22.46 -3.41
CA LEU A 637 -5.84 22.53 -3.99
C LEU A 637 -5.85 23.54 -5.14
N VAL A 638 -5.03 24.57 -5.01
CA VAL A 638 -4.75 25.53 -6.09
C VAL A 638 -3.33 25.27 -6.56
N THR A 639 -3.20 24.80 -7.78
CA THR A 639 -1.88 24.56 -8.41
C THR A 639 -1.48 25.75 -9.25
N LEU A 640 -0.35 26.37 -8.91
CA LEU A 640 0.30 27.39 -9.76
C LEU A 640 1.26 26.67 -10.70
N GLN A 641 0.86 26.48 -11.94
CA GLN A 641 1.68 25.84 -12.95
C GLN A 641 2.76 26.80 -13.44
N ILE A 642 4.02 26.47 -13.13
CA ILE A 642 5.19 27.23 -13.57
C ILE A 642 5.66 26.68 -14.93
N ASP A 643 6.03 27.57 -15.85
CA ASP A 643 6.54 27.17 -17.15
C ASP A 643 7.85 26.40 -17.01
N LYS A 644 8.06 25.40 -17.88
CA LYS A 644 9.25 24.51 -17.83
C LYS A 644 10.56 25.31 -17.89
N ASP A 645 10.60 26.37 -18.71
CA ASP A 645 11.79 27.18 -18.96
C ASP A 645 11.91 28.41 -18.04
N ALA A 646 10.96 28.59 -17.11
CA ALA A 646 10.97 29.72 -16.18
C ALA A 646 12.23 29.73 -15.31
N ASN A 647 12.88 30.86 -15.23
CA ASN A 647 14.04 31.10 -14.37
C ASN A 647 13.61 31.42 -12.94
N VAL A 648 14.56 31.49 -12.00
CA VAL A 648 14.31 31.72 -10.57
C VAL A 648 13.59 33.06 -10.32
N ASP A 649 13.92 34.10 -11.08
CA ASP A 649 13.31 35.45 -10.93
C ASP A 649 11.85 35.45 -11.41
N GLU A 650 11.53 34.72 -12.46
CA GLU A 650 10.17 34.56 -12.96
C GLU A 650 9.32 33.75 -11.98
N ILE A 651 9.89 32.70 -11.40
CA ILE A 651 9.24 31.91 -10.36
C ILE A 651 8.94 32.81 -9.15
N LYS A 652 9.92 33.60 -8.70
CA LYS A 652 9.77 34.55 -7.60
C LYS A 652 8.63 35.55 -7.84
N LYS A 653 8.63 36.20 -9.00
CA LYS A 653 7.55 37.13 -9.37
C LYS A 653 6.18 36.48 -9.39
N SER A 654 6.10 35.26 -9.93
CA SER A 654 4.84 34.49 -9.98
C SER A 654 4.32 34.14 -8.57
N ILE A 655 5.19 33.74 -7.66
CA ILE A 655 4.85 33.44 -6.26
C ILE A 655 4.39 34.71 -5.53
N GLU A 656 5.16 35.79 -5.63
CA GLU A 656 4.81 37.07 -5.00
C GLU A 656 3.45 37.58 -5.49
N LYS A 657 3.20 37.51 -6.79
CA LYS A 657 1.92 37.90 -7.38
C LYS A 657 0.78 36.97 -6.94
N ALA A 658 0.97 35.66 -6.99
CA ALA A 658 -0.01 34.69 -6.57
C ALA A 658 -0.45 34.89 -5.11
N SER A 659 0.49 35.20 -4.22
CA SER A 659 0.21 35.44 -2.80
C SER A 659 -0.71 36.65 -2.53
N THR A 660 -0.80 37.60 -3.48
CA THR A 660 -1.73 38.73 -3.39
C THR A 660 -3.14 38.39 -3.91
N LEU A 661 -3.24 37.33 -4.73
CA LEU A 661 -4.45 37.00 -5.48
C LEU A 661 -5.24 35.82 -4.89
N THR A 662 -4.53 34.86 -4.30
CA THR A 662 -5.12 33.64 -3.71
C THR A 662 -4.68 33.44 -2.27
N SER A 663 -5.55 32.86 -1.45
CA SER A 663 -5.25 32.59 -0.04
C SER A 663 -4.35 31.36 0.17
N SER A 664 -4.27 30.48 -0.82
CA SER A 664 -3.38 29.32 -0.78
C SER A 664 -3.07 28.83 -2.18
N PHE A 665 -1.84 28.36 -2.41
CA PHE A 665 -1.43 27.79 -3.69
C PHE A 665 -0.17 26.94 -3.56
N LYS A 666 -0.03 25.98 -4.47
CA LYS A 666 1.13 25.08 -4.60
C LYS A 666 1.80 25.33 -5.94
N PRO A 667 2.97 25.99 -5.99
CA PRO A 667 3.70 26.13 -7.25
C PRO A 667 4.29 24.79 -7.67
N VAL A 668 4.10 24.43 -8.92
CA VAL A 668 4.56 23.18 -9.54
C VAL A 668 5.29 23.49 -10.82
N LYS A 669 6.55 23.03 -10.92
CA LYS A 669 7.36 23.10 -12.14
C LYS A 669 7.69 21.68 -12.60
N LYS A 670 7.50 21.38 -13.87
CA LYS A 670 7.95 20.12 -14.47
C LYS A 670 9.46 20.14 -14.62
N ILE A 671 10.15 19.17 -14.04
CA ILE A 671 11.59 18.99 -14.14
C ILE A 671 11.90 17.60 -14.70
N ALA A 672 13.02 17.45 -15.41
CA ALA A 672 13.52 16.16 -15.85
C ALA A 672 14.45 15.56 -14.78
N ILE A 673 14.29 14.29 -14.50
CA ILE A 673 15.11 13.54 -13.53
C ILE A 673 15.70 12.33 -14.22
N CYS A 674 17.00 12.07 -14.04
CA CYS A 674 17.60 10.83 -14.51
C CYS A 674 17.19 9.66 -13.62
N GLY A 675 16.55 8.65 -14.18
CA GLY A 675 16.10 7.46 -13.43
C GLY A 675 17.25 6.61 -12.85
N GLU A 676 18.47 6.71 -13.38
CA GLU A 676 19.62 5.96 -12.87
C GLU A 676 20.43 6.70 -11.81
N CYS A 677 20.83 7.96 -12.07
CA CYS A 677 21.73 8.68 -11.16
C CYS A 677 21.07 9.80 -10.38
N GLY A 678 19.77 10.05 -10.58
CA GLY A 678 19.02 11.09 -9.89
C GLY A 678 19.39 12.53 -10.27
N PHE A 679 20.17 12.73 -11.34
CA PHE A 679 20.56 14.06 -11.80
C PHE A 679 19.34 14.86 -12.26
N LYS A 680 19.25 16.14 -11.84
CA LYS A 680 18.13 17.05 -12.14
C LYS A 680 18.50 18.53 -12.17
N ASP A 681 19.79 18.84 -12.05
CA ASP A 681 20.25 20.23 -11.84
C ASP A 681 20.10 21.10 -13.12
N GLU A 682 20.08 20.46 -14.30
CA GLU A 682 19.95 21.13 -15.59
C GLU A 682 18.83 20.48 -16.42
N PRO A 683 18.10 21.25 -17.24
CA PRO A 683 17.08 20.67 -18.13
C PRO A 683 17.71 19.74 -19.19
N PHE A 684 17.15 18.55 -19.37
CA PHE A 684 17.53 17.61 -20.42
C PHE A 684 16.30 16.80 -20.89
N GLU A 685 16.33 16.33 -22.14
CA GLU A 685 15.16 15.67 -22.73
C GLU A 685 15.40 14.20 -23.12
N THR A 686 16.60 13.87 -23.60
CA THR A 686 16.85 12.54 -24.20
C THR A 686 17.90 11.73 -23.49
N LYS A 687 18.93 12.36 -22.91
CA LYS A 687 20.03 11.67 -22.21
C LYS A 687 20.54 12.48 -21.05
N CYS A 688 20.77 11.80 -19.94
CA CYS A 688 21.34 12.43 -18.76
C CYS A 688 22.73 13.05 -19.08
N PRO A 689 22.98 14.33 -18.76
CA PRO A 689 24.28 14.96 -18.97
C PRO A 689 25.39 14.28 -18.17
N ARG A 690 25.07 13.77 -16.97
CA ARG A 690 26.02 13.18 -16.01
C ARG A 690 26.40 11.74 -16.34
N CYS A 691 25.42 10.83 -16.50
CA CYS A 691 25.69 9.38 -16.69
C CYS A 691 25.37 8.87 -18.09
N LYS A 692 24.89 9.74 -19.00
CA LYS A 692 24.53 9.42 -20.39
C LYS A 692 23.38 8.42 -20.54
N SER A 693 22.72 8.04 -19.46
CA SER A 693 21.54 7.18 -19.51
C SER A 693 20.41 7.81 -20.31
N PRO A 694 19.69 7.05 -21.14
CA PRO A 694 18.47 7.51 -21.80
C PRO A 694 17.22 7.48 -20.90
N TYR A 695 17.35 7.04 -19.65
CA TYR A 695 16.25 6.89 -18.72
C TYR A 695 15.93 8.26 -18.09
N VAL A 696 14.93 8.94 -18.65
CA VAL A 696 14.46 10.26 -18.19
C VAL A 696 13.03 10.09 -17.67
N VAL A 697 12.80 10.58 -16.45
CA VAL A 697 11.49 10.53 -15.77
C VAL A 697 10.97 11.95 -15.58
#